data_daaa258e757de35f122b9d8f08afd355
#
_entry.id   daaa258e757de35f122b9d8f08afd355
#
_cell.length_a   1.000
_cell.length_b   1.000
_cell.length_c   1.000
_cell.angle_alpha   90.00
_cell.angle_beta   90.00
_cell.angle_gamma   90.00
#
_symmetry.space_group_name_H-M   'P 1'
#
loop_
_entity.id
_entity.type
_entity.pdbx_description
1 polymer ?
#
loop_
_entity_poly.entity_id
_entity_poly.type
_entity_poly.pdbx_seq_one_letter_code
_entity_poly.pdbx_strand_id
1 'polypeptide(L)'
;MTSENEKGGNGNQSTADERPDASSNPQSAIRNPQSEILDQHNVTPEEYERIKQLMGREPNLTELGIFSVMWSEHCSYKSSKVHLRRLPTEGECLVQGPGENAGIVDIGDGWCAAFKIESHNHPSFIEPYQGAATGVGGILRDIFTMGARPVAAMNSLRFGPIRDEEIDDSREQTSSRSVARNRRIMAGVVKGLGDYGNAFGVPTVGGEVAFAECYSLNPLVNAFALGLVRREHIFYGKAEGIGNSVIYVGAKTGRDGIHGATMASAEFDEAAMEKRPTVQVGDPFSEKLLLEACLEAMRAGAIVGIQDMGAAGLTSSSCEMGARAGTGLEINLDLVPQREAGMTAYEMMLSESQERMLIVAKRGHDRQLMEIFHRWDLDAVVIGQVIAEQRLRVLHKGEVVADIPNKALTDEAPRYNRPQRPFAFSTEDVTPKIEAAISKLQSQISDLKSQISNLKPEAGDESQVFTEILRRLVASPNLASKRWVYRQYDHMVRTNTVVPPGSDAAALRVKETRRSLAMSLDCNGRYCRLNPREGAKLAVAEAARNVVCSGARPLAITNCLNFASPERPEVMWAFSETIDGMAEACRALGTPVTGGNVSFYNETEGEGVYPTPVIGMLGLIEDARHTTTQWFKEAGDAILLLGVTRNDLGASELLSILAGVAGEASGAVPRLDLEAEKAVQKVCLEAIQAGLVRSAHDCSDGGLAVALAESCFSSYGREAVGARIDLSEHAKLSGIGDAPALLFSESPSRIIISLKPEYVSEVKDVARRAGVVCAVIGETGGGELSVACDGESLIAAPVASLEESWRGALSSHLDRPIQMAAG
;
A
#
# COMPACT_ATOMS: atom_id res chain seq x y z
N MET A 1 22.38 56.17 -51.53
CA MET A 1 21.77 56.65 -52.76
C MET A 1 20.29 56.55 -52.50
N THR A 2 19.74 57.61 -52.05
CA THR A 2 18.94 58.61 -52.73
C THR A 2 17.64 58.03 -53.26
N SER A 3 16.47 58.49 -53.00
CA SER A 3 15.88 59.75 -52.59
C SER A 3 14.41 59.57 -52.81
N GLU A 4 13.61 60.01 -51.87
CA GLU A 4 12.75 61.24 -51.98
C GLU A 4 11.60 61.18 -52.97
N ASN A 5 10.48 61.37 -52.45
CA ASN A 5 9.57 62.51 -52.34
C ASN A 5 8.35 62.32 -53.25
N GLU A 6 7.21 62.78 -53.09
CA GLU A 6 6.45 63.74 -52.28
C GLU A 6 5.01 63.84 -52.89
N LYS A 7 4.08 64.18 -51.98
CA LYS A 7 2.90 65.11 -52.18
C LYS A 7 1.80 64.73 -53.16
N GLY A 8 0.58 64.81 -52.81
CA GLY A 8 -0.33 65.70 -52.10
C GLY A 8 -1.66 65.56 -52.82
N GLY A 9 -2.74 65.71 -52.25
CA GLY A 9 -3.48 66.76 -51.74
C GLY A 9 -4.99 66.58 -51.92
N ASN A 10 -5.73 66.88 -50.88
CA ASN A 10 -7.03 67.48 -50.78
C ASN A 10 -8.27 67.02 -51.60
N GLY A 11 -9.34 66.81 -50.76
CA GLY A 11 -10.63 67.28 -51.21
C GLY A 11 -11.88 66.56 -50.66
N ASN A 12 -12.31 66.89 -49.52
CA ASN A 12 -13.61 67.28 -48.99
C ASN A 12 -14.94 66.61 -49.42
N GLN A 13 -15.72 66.29 -48.34
CA GLN A 13 -17.17 66.40 -48.13
C GLN A 13 -18.09 65.20 -48.37
N SER A 14 -18.55 64.73 -47.22
CA SER A 14 -19.92 64.57 -46.67
C SER A 14 -20.89 63.67 -47.41
N THR A 15 -21.40 62.68 -46.72
CA THR A 15 -22.78 62.57 -46.21
C THR A 15 -22.98 61.24 -45.45
N ALA A 16 -23.48 61.44 -44.32
CA ALA A 16 -24.36 60.67 -43.40
C ALA A 16 -24.72 59.18 -43.62
N ASP A 17 -24.69 58.52 -42.41
CA ASP A 17 -25.55 57.48 -41.91
C ASP A 17 -25.62 56.12 -42.61
N GLU A 18 -25.05 55.15 -41.98
CA GLU A 18 -25.72 53.96 -41.44
C GLU A 18 -24.75 53.16 -40.62
N ARG A 19 -25.08 52.97 -39.31
CA ARG A 19 -24.37 52.04 -38.42
C ARG A 19 -24.87 50.64 -38.67
N PRO A 20 -23.98 49.63 -38.73
CA PRO A 20 -24.29 48.28 -38.23
C PRO A 20 -23.62 48.03 -36.87
N ASP A 21 -24.41 47.39 -36.05
CA ASP A 21 -24.19 46.94 -34.70
C ASP A 21 -22.77 46.47 -34.36
N ALA A 22 -22.20 47.01 -33.33
CA ALA A 22 -21.07 46.53 -32.58
C ALA A 22 -21.55 45.55 -31.54
N SER A 23 -21.33 44.23 -31.78
CA SER A 23 -21.34 43.27 -30.70
C SER A 23 -20.56 42.02 -31.08
N SER A 24 -19.24 42.06 -30.90
CA SER A 24 -18.41 40.89 -30.51
C SER A 24 -17.02 41.39 -30.17
N ASN A 25 -16.91 41.99 -29.02
CA ASN A 25 -15.65 42.10 -28.31
C ASN A 25 -15.50 40.82 -27.49
N PRO A 26 -14.48 39.97 -27.68
CA PRO A 26 -14.20 38.94 -26.71
C PRO A 26 -13.64 39.62 -25.47
N GLN A 27 -14.52 39.94 -24.53
CA GLN A 27 -14.11 40.24 -23.18
C GLN A 27 -13.28 39.03 -22.70
N SER A 28 -11.95 39.18 -22.69
CA SER A 28 -11.10 38.45 -21.79
C SER A 28 -11.74 38.59 -20.42
N ALA A 29 -12.30 37.49 -19.92
CA ALA A 29 -12.81 37.41 -18.56
C ALA A 29 -11.64 37.80 -17.65
N ILE A 30 -11.67 39.02 -17.11
CA ILE A 30 -10.80 39.42 -15.99
C ILE A 30 -11.22 38.46 -14.87
N ARG A 31 -10.40 37.40 -14.61
CA ARG A 31 -10.61 36.54 -13.47
C ARG A 31 -10.62 37.43 -12.23
N ASN A 32 -11.69 37.35 -11.46
CA ASN A 32 -11.79 38.04 -10.20
C ASN A 32 -10.57 37.63 -9.32
N PRO A 33 -9.75 38.53 -8.76
CA PRO A 33 -8.60 38.16 -7.92
C PRO A 33 -8.94 37.18 -6.81
N GLN A 34 -10.18 37.22 -6.30
CA GLN A 34 -10.70 36.29 -5.31
C GLN A 34 -10.86 34.87 -5.85
N SER A 35 -11.28 34.73 -7.12
CA SER A 35 -11.37 33.42 -7.78
C SER A 35 -9.99 32.77 -7.94
N GLU A 36 -8.99 33.54 -8.31
CA GLU A 36 -7.60 33.05 -8.48
C GLU A 36 -6.99 32.56 -7.15
N ILE A 37 -7.26 33.26 -6.03
CA ILE A 37 -6.82 32.83 -4.70
C ILE A 37 -7.51 31.53 -4.28
N LEU A 38 -8.80 31.38 -4.54
CA LEU A 38 -9.55 30.16 -4.21
C LEU A 38 -9.05 28.97 -5.02
N ASP A 39 -8.80 29.17 -6.33
CA ASP A 39 -8.25 28.14 -7.22
C ASP A 39 -6.87 27.68 -6.74
N GLN A 40 -5.98 28.60 -6.34
CA GLN A 40 -4.66 28.27 -5.79
C GLN A 40 -4.72 27.47 -4.49
N HIS A 41 -5.79 27.62 -3.70
CA HIS A 41 -5.99 26.91 -2.45
C HIS A 41 -6.87 25.66 -2.61
N ASN A 42 -7.32 25.34 -3.82
CA ASN A 42 -8.24 24.24 -4.11
C ASN A 42 -9.50 24.26 -3.21
N VAL A 43 -10.05 25.47 -3.00
CA VAL A 43 -11.26 25.72 -2.19
C VAL A 43 -12.38 26.15 -3.15
N THR A 44 -13.50 25.40 -3.13
CA THR A 44 -14.66 25.76 -3.97
C THR A 44 -15.36 27.02 -3.44
N PRO A 45 -16.12 27.76 -4.29
CA PRO A 45 -16.90 28.90 -3.82
C PRO A 45 -17.88 28.52 -2.69
N GLU A 46 -18.48 27.34 -2.74
CA GLU A 46 -19.39 26.82 -1.72
C GLU A 46 -18.66 26.55 -0.40
N GLU A 47 -17.46 25.95 -0.46
CA GLU A 47 -16.60 25.74 0.70
C GLU A 47 -16.19 27.07 1.32
N TYR A 48 -15.85 28.07 0.50
CA TYR A 48 -15.48 29.40 0.99
C TYR A 48 -16.63 30.10 1.71
N GLU A 49 -17.86 30.07 1.17
CA GLU A 49 -19.04 30.60 1.86
C GLU A 49 -19.29 29.88 3.20
N ARG A 50 -19.08 28.56 3.25
CA ARG A 50 -19.18 27.80 4.50
C ARG A 50 -18.11 28.21 5.49
N ILE A 51 -16.87 28.44 5.06
CA ILE A 51 -15.78 28.95 5.93
C ILE A 51 -16.20 30.29 6.57
N LYS A 52 -16.74 31.23 5.77
CA LYS A 52 -17.21 32.51 6.30
C LYS A 52 -18.30 32.35 7.35
N GLN A 53 -19.23 31.42 7.12
CA GLN A 53 -20.30 31.13 8.08
C GLN A 53 -19.74 30.60 9.43
N LEU A 54 -18.80 29.65 9.37
CA LEU A 54 -18.18 29.03 10.54
C LEU A 54 -17.29 30.01 11.31
N MET A 55 -16.61 30.90 10.60
CA MET A 55 -15.75 31.94 11.17
C MET A 55 -16.55 33.15 11.71
N GLY A 56 -17.76 33.39 11.17
CA GLY A 56 -18.55 34.60 11.40
C GLY A 56 -17.94 35.89 10.78
N ARG A 57 -16.92 35.73 9.93
CA ARG A 57 -16.21 36.77 9.18
C ARG A 57 -15.47 36.17 7.98
N GLU A 58 -14.90 37.00 7.15
CA GLU A 58 -13.99 36.53 6.11
C GLU A 58 -12.66 36.04 6.71
N PRO A 59 -12.12 34.89 6.21
CA PRO A 59 -10.80 34.42 6.60
C PRO A 59 -9.72 35.32 5.98
N ASN A 60 -8.62 35.54 6.71
CA ASN A 60 -7.41 36.08 6.11
C ASN A 60 -6.64 34.99 5.32
N LEU A 61 -5.53 35.35 4.66
CA LEU A 61 -4.77 34.42 3.82
C LEU A 61 -4.20 33.22 4.60
N THR A 62 -3.70 33.44 5.83
CA THR A 62 -3.18 32.36 6.68
C THR A 62 -4.29 31.41 7.10
N GLU A 63 -5.44 31.94 7.47
CA GLU A 63 -6.61 31.12 7.83
C GLU A 63 -7.15 30.34 6.61
N LEU A 64 -7.21 30.97 5.43
CA LEU A 64 -7.61 30.31 4.19
C LEU A 64 -6.65 29.15 3.87
N GLY A 65 -5.33 29.36 4.02
CA GLY A 65 -4.34 28.29 3.85
C GLY A 65 -4.55 27.14 4.83
N ILE A 66 -4.82 27.44 6.11
CA ILE A 66 -5.15 26.44 7.14
C ILE A 66 -6.40 25.63 6.73
N PHE A 67 -7.47 26.27 6.30
CA PHE A 67 -8.67 25.57 5.81
C PHE A 67 -8.37 24.74 4.55
N SER A 68 -7.60 25.26 3.61
CA SER A 68 -7.24 24.57 2.37
C SER A 68 -6.61 23.19 2.63
N VAL A 69 -5.65 23.11 3.55
CA VAL A 69 -5.00 21.83 3.88
C VAL A 69 -5.90 20.93 4.72
N MET A 70 -6.60 21.47 5.73
CA MET A 70 -7.48 20.68 6.60
C MET A 70 -8.75 20.19 5.90
N TRP A 71 -9.26 20.92 4.89
CA TRP A 71 -10.42 20.52 4.09
C TRP A 71 -10.03 19.84 2.76
N SER A 72 -8.74 19.60 2.53
CA SER A 72 -8.29 18.75 1.43
C SER A 72 -8.92 17.35 1.53
N GLU A 73 -9.05 16.62 0.43
CA GLU A 73 -9.52 15.22 0.46
C GLU A 73 -8.61 14.36 1.35
N HIS A 74 -7.31 14.62 1.31
CA HIS A 74 -6.31 13.88 2.08
C HIS A 74 -6.52 13.98 3.60
N CYS A 75 -6.77 15.19 4.14
CA CYS A 75 -6.93 15.39 5.58
C CYS A 75 -8.37 15.15 6.07
N SER A 76 -9.38 15.58 5.30
CA SER A 76 -10.78 15.56 5.75
C SER A 76 -11.55 14.30 5.41
N TYR A 77 -11.06 13.52 4.42
CA TYR A 77 -11.79 12.38 3.86
C TYR A 77 -13.20 12.77 3.38
N LYS A 78 -13.34 13.97 2.79
CA LYS A 78 -14.65 14.57 2.48
C LYS A 78 -15.52 13.75 1.53
N SER A 79 -14.91 12.96 0.62
CA SER A 79 -15.63 12.08 -0.31
C SER A 79 -15.76 10.63 0.18
N SER A 80 -14.86 10.15 1.08
CA SER A 80 -14.80 8.74 1.48
C SER A 80 -15.48 8.45 2.83
N LYS A 81 -15.52 9.42 3.74
CA LYS A 81 -15.98 9.24 5.14
C LYS A 81 -17.39 8.62 5.27
N VAL A 82 -18.28 8.91 4.31
CA VAL A 82 -19.65 8.33 4.30
C VAL A 82 -19.65 6.83 4.03
N HIS A 83 -18.66 6.32 3.28
CA HIS A 83 -18.49 4.93 2.94
C HIS A 83 -17.73 4.16 4.02
N LEU A 84 -16.64 4.73 4.56
CA LEU A 84 -15.78 4.11 5.57
C LEU A 84 -16.53 3.67 6.83
N ARG A 85 -17.63 4.32 7.16
CA ARG A 85 -18.50 3.96 8.31
C ARG A 85 -19.12 2.56 8.23
N ARG A 86 -19.10 1.91 7.07
CA ARG A 86 -19.64 0.56 6.86
C ARG A 86 -18.64 -0.55 7.28
N LEU A 87 -17.36 -0.20 7.42
CA LEU A 87 -16.33 -1.12 7.87
C LEU A 87 -16.57 -1.55 9.33
N PRO A 88 -16.36 -2.82 9.68
CA PRO A 88 -16.44 -3.27 11.07
C PRO A 88 -15.22 -2.78 11.84
N THR A 89 -15.44 -1.94 12.85
CA THR A 89 -14.39 -1.32 13.68
C THR A 89 -14.50 -1.72 15.14
N GLU A 90 -15.17 -2.84 15.44
CA GLU A 90 -15.34 -3.39 16.78
C GLU A 90 -14.88 -4.86 16.80
N GLY A 91 -14.22 -5.28 17.89
CA GLY A 91 -13.74 -6.65 18.08
C GLY A 91 -13.08 -6.83 19.43
N GLU A 92 -13.06 -8.06 19.96
CA GLU A 92 -12.53 -8.37 21.29
C GLU A 92 -11.05 -8.01 21.45
N CYS A 93 -10.24 -8.14 20.38
CA CYS A 93 -8.82 -7.80 20.41
C CYS A 93 -8.56 -6.29 20.31
N LEU A 94 -9.57 -5.47 19.97
CA LEU A 94 -9.35 -4.06 19.65
C LEU A 94 -9.22 -3.22 20.92
N VAL A 95 -8.10 -2.53 21.07
CA VAL A 95 -7.82 -1.58 22.14
C VAL A 95 -8.07 -0.14 21.67
N GLN A 96 -7.59 0.18 20.47
CA GLN A 96 -7.80 1.46 19.81
C GLN A 96 -8.18 1.24 18.35
N GLY A 97 -9.36 1.68 17.96
CA GLY A 97 -9.83 1.72 16.57
C GLY A 97 -9.47 3.01 15.86
N PRO A 98 -10.15 3.32 14.72
CA PRO A 98 -9.89 4.55 13.96
C PRO A 98 -10.11 5.82 14.80
N GLY A 99 -9.30 6.87 14.52
CA GLY A 99 -9.42 8.19 15.16
C GLY A 99 -8.15 8.67 15.91
N GLU A 100 -7.18 7.80 16.09
CA GLU A 100 -5.82 8.12 16.56
C GLU A 100 -4.79 7.81 15.45
N ASN A 101 -3.50 8.07 15.70
CA ASN A 101 -2.44 7.92 14.71
C ASN A 101 -2.28 6.48 14.20
N ALA A 102 -2.48 5.48 15.07
CA ALA A 102 -2.49 4.07 14.69
C ALA A 102 -3.55 3.27 15.45
N GLY A 103 -4.02 2.19 14.84
CA GLY A 103 -4.86 1.21 15.51
C GLY A 103 -4.04 0.32 16.45
N ILE A 104 -4.64 -0.15 17.54
CA ILE A 104 -3.97 -0.97 18.56
C ILE A 104 -4.81 -2.20 18.89
N VAL A 105 -4.18 -3.37 18.90
CA VAL A 105 -4.79 -4.64 19.32
C VAL A 105 -4.08 -5.25 20.53
N ASP A 106 -4.83 -5.92 21.38
CA ASP A 106 -4.32 -6.72 22.49
C ASP A 106 -3.74 -8.04 21.94
N ILE A 107 -2.52 -8.35 22.29
CA ILE A 107 -1.85 -9.59 21.92
C ILE A 107 -1.55 -10.49 23.14
N GLY A 108 -2.12 -10.14 24.29
CA GLY A 108 -2.03 -10.86 25.55
C GLY A 108 -0.79 -10.54 26.39
N ASP A 109 -0.77 -11.03 27.63
CA ASP A 109 0.29 -10.80 28.62
C ASP A 109 0.60 -9.32 28.88
N GLY A 110 -0.40 -8.43 28.71
CA GLY A 110 -0.28 -6.99 28.86
C GLY A 110 0.46 -6.29 27.70
N TRP A 111 0.73 -7.01 26.62
CA TRP A 111 1.30 -6.45 25.39
C TRP A 111 0.21 -6.10 24.39
N CYS A 112 0.44 -5.00 23.68
CA CYS A 112 -0.35 -4.55 22.55
C CYS A 112 0.53 -4.31 21.32
N ALA A 113 -0.07 -4.49 20.15
CA ALA A 113 0.54 -4.17 18.86
C ALA A 113 -0.18 -2.96 18.24
N ALA A 114 0.58 -1.89 17.96
CA ALA A 114 0.11 -0.74 17.20
C ALA A 114 0.57 -0.88 15.76
N PHE A 115 -0.34 -0.73 14.77
CA PHE A 115 0.03 -0.85 13.36
C PHE A 115 -0.85 0.00 12.46
N LYS A 116 -0.27 0.42 11.34
CA LYS A 116 -0.91 1.25 10.32
C LYS A 116 -0.23 1.07 8.97
N ILE A 117 -0.96 1.31 7.89
CA ILE A 117 -0.44 1.46 6.53
C ILE A 117 -0.88 2.80 5.96
N GLU A 118 -0.01 3.48 5.22
CA GLU A 118 -0.30 4.75 4.60
C GLU A 118 0.36 4.89 3.23
N SER A 119 -0.27 5.65 2.32
CA SER A 119 0.22 5.92 0.98
C SER A 119 1.17 7.13 0.97
N HIS A 120 2.23 7.02 0.15
CA HIS A 120 3.12 8.13 -0.16
C HIS A 120 3.39 8.20 -1.68
N ASN A 121 2.31 8.10 -2.48
CA ASN A 121 2.33 7.92 -3.94
C ASN A 121 2.84 9.17 -4.66
N HIS A 122 2.18 10.33 -4.47
CA HIS A 122 2.49 11.59 -5.16
C HIS A 122 3.95 12.05 -4.93
N PRO A 123 4.47 12.11 -3.69
CA PRO A 123 5.87 12.46 -3.47
C PRO A 123 6.84 11.49 -4.11
N SER A 124 6.53 10.18 -4.12
CA SER A 124 7.38 9.14 -4.71
C SER A 124 7.41 9.18 -6.24
N PHE A 125 6.38 9.71 -6.89
CA PHE A 125 6.39 9.96 -8.32
C PHE A 125 7.32 11.13 -8.69
N ILE A 126 7.26 12.22 -7.93
CA ILE A 126 8.02 13.46 -8.17
C ILE A 126 9.50 13.24 -7.86
N GLU A 127 9.82 12.70 -6.68
CA GLU A 127 11.16 12.43 -6.20
C GLU A 127 11.21 11.03 -5.55
N PRO A 128 11.45 9.97 -6.32
CA PRO A 128 11.28 8.59 -5.89
C PRO A 128 12.03 8.20 -4.60
N TYR A 129 13.25 8.71 -4.44
CA TYR A 129 14.06 8.41 -3.25
C TYR A 129 13.50 9.12 -2.01
N GLN A 130 13.36 10.45 -2.06
CA GLN A 130 12.91 11.23 -0.91
C GLN A 130 11.44 10.99 -0.58
N GLY A 131 10.57 10.89 -1.59
CA GLY A 131 9.16 10.58 -1.39
C GLY A 131 8.95 9.24 -0.72
N ALA A 132 9.67 8.21 -1.10
CA ALA A 132 9.58 6.91 -0.45
C ALA A 132 10.21 6.91 0.96
N ALA A 133 11.34 7.58 1.14
CA ALA A 133 12.01 7.72 2.44
C ALA A 133 11.11 8.39 3.48
N THR A 134 10.48 9.52 3.13
CA THR A 134 9.57 10.25 4.02
C THR A 134 8.27 9.49 4.30
N GLY A 135 7.84 8.62 3.39
CA GLY A 135 6.73 7.69 3.64
C GLY A 135 7.03 6.71 4.78
N VAL A 136 8.25 6.18 4.85
CA VAL A 136 8.69 5.34 5.98
C VAL A 136 8.76 6.15 7.26
N GLY A 137 9.34 7.36 7.22
CA GLY A 137 9.43 8.23 8.40
C GLY A 137 8.05 8.57 8.97
N GLY A 138 7.11 9.00 8.13
CA GLY A 138 5.73 9.33 8.55
C GLY A 138 5.04 8.18 9.26
N ILE A 139 5.07 6.99 8.67
CA ILE A 139 4.39 5.83 9.27
C ILE A 139 5.05 5.36 10.57
N LEU A 140 6.37 5.51 10.73
CA LEU A 140 7.07 5.19 11.97
C LEU A 140 6.71 6.18 13.09
N ARG A 141 6.56 7.48 12.77
CA ARG A 141 6.11 8.51 13.73
C ARG A 141 4.72 8.19 14.28
N ASP A 142 3.77 7.82 13.42
CA ASP A 142 2.43 7.41 13.84
C ASP A 142 2.48 6.29 14.90
N ILE A 143 3.37 5.32 14.70
CA ILE A 143 3.51 4.20 15.64
C ILE A 143 4.07 4.66 16.98
N PHE A 144 5.15 5.47 16.99
CA PHE A 144 5.74 5.82 18.28
C PHE A 144 5.03 6.95 19.01
N THR A 145 4.16 7.75 18.34
CA THR A 145 3.22 8.66 19.04
C THR A 145 2.27 7.91 19.95
N MET A 146 1.91 6.66 19.59
CA MET A 146 1.08 5.80 20.44
C MET A 146 1.84 5.17 21.62
N GLY A 147 3.10 5.55 21.87
CA GLY A 147 3.98 4.93 22.88
C GLY A 147 4.56 3.60 22.44
N ALA A 148 4.26 3.14 21.23
CA ALA A 148 4.72 1.86 20.72
C ALA A 148 6.10 1.99 20.06
N ARG A 149 7.02 1.10 20.42
CA ARG A 149 8.32 1.02 19.74
C ARG A 149 8.18 0.29 18.42
N PRO A 150 8.51 0.91 17.27
CA PRO A 150 8.53 0.23 15.98
C PRO A 150 9.44 -1.00 15.99
N VAL A 151 8.94 -2.13 15.51
CA VAL A 151 9.65 -3.43 15.47
C VAL A 151 9.62 -4.08 14.11
N ALA A 152 8.79 -3.61 13.20
CA ALA A 152 8.72 -4.06 11.82
C ALA A 152 8.22 -2.95 10.89
N ALA A 153 8.72 -2.98 9.65
CA ALA A 153 8.17 -2.27 8.50
C ALA A 153 7.90 -3.25 7.36
N MET A 154 6.93 -2.94 6.51
CA MET A 154 6.64 -3.62 5.24
C MET A 154 6.18 -2.58 4.20
N ASN A 155 6.17 -2.96 2.93
CA ASN A 155 5.74 -2.05 1.86
C ASN A 155 4.90 -2.78 0.81
N SER A 156 3.83 -2.13 0.34
CA SER A 156 3.13 -2.55 -0.88
C SER A 156 3.47 -1.57 -1.99
N LEU A 157 4.09 -2.08 -3.06
CA LEU A 157 4.64 -1.30 -4.15
C LEU A 157 4.00 -1.69 -5.48
N ARG A 158 3.61 -0.70 -6.28
CA ARG A 158 3.06 -0.90 -7.62
C ARG A 158 3.81 -0.03 -8.62
N PHE A 159 4.26 -0.64 -9.72
CA PHE A 159 5.00 0.03 -10.78
C PHE A 159 4.44 -0.35 -12.16
N GLY A 160 4.73 0.46 -13.16
CA GLY A 160 4.54 0.08 -14.55
C GLY A 160 5.48 -1.05 -14.98
N PRO A 161 5.28 -1.63 -16.19
CA PRO A 161 6.10 -2.71 -16.73
C PRO A 161 7.61 -2.37 -16.72
N ILE A 162 8.42 -3.40 -16.46
CA ILE A 162 9.89 -3.30 -16.43
C ILE A 162 10.59 -4.12 -17.51
N ARG A 163 9.85 -4.87 -18.34
CA ARG A 163 10.35 -5.62 -19.49
C ARG A 163 10.16 -4.84 -20.78
N ASP A 164 11.14 -4.89 -21.68
CA ASP A 164 11.06 -4.26 -23.00
C ASP A 164 10.14 -5.04 -23.96
N GLU A 165 9.91 -6.33 -23.70
CA GLU A 165 9.11 -7.24 -24.54
C GLU A 165 7.59 -7.15 -24.27
N GLU A 166 7.18 -6.43 -23.23
CA GLU A 166 5.77 -6.26 -22.85
C GLU A 166 5.10 -5.07 -23.57
N ILE A 167 5.69 -4.61 -24.66
CA ILE A 167 5.31 -3.41 -25.39
C ILE A 167 4.70 -3.78 -26.75
N ASP A 168 3.52 -3.27 -27.05
CA ASP A 168 2.90 -3.36 -28.36
C ASP A 168 3.74 -2.59 -29.41
N ASP A 169 4.15 -3.28 -30.50
CA ASP A 169 4.95 -2.74 -31.60
C ASP A 169 4.41 -1.43 -32.22
N SER A 170 3.12 -1.13 -32.04
CA SER A 170 2.49 0.10 -32.54
C SER A 170 2.87 1.36 -31.73
N ARG A 171 3.56 1.21 -30.55
CA ARG A 171 3.95 2.30 -29.63
C ARG A 171 5.44 2.33 -29.30
N GLU A 172 6.29 1.78 -30.14
CA GLU A 172 7.72 1.47 -29.87
C GLU A 172 8.57 2.58 -29.22
N GLN A 173 8.43 3.84 -29.62
CA GLN A 173 9.28 4.92 -29.08
C GLN A 173 8.82 5.49 -27.74
N THR A 174 7.51 5.53 -27.51
CA THR A 174 6.92 6.04 -26.27
C THR A 174 7.09 5.02 -25.15
N SER A 175 7.01 3.74 -25.46
CA SER A 175 7.02 2.62 -24.54
C SER A 175 8.42 2.30 -23.98
N SER A 176 9.49 2.35 -24.77
CA SER A 176 10.85 2.10 -24.23
C SER A 176 11.30 3.19 -23.25
N ARG A 177 10.86 4.45 -23.45
CA ARG A 177 11.08 5.54 -22.49
C ARG A 177 10.29 5.32 -21.19
N SER A 178 9.08 4.79 -21.29
CA SER A 178 8.23 4.45 -20.14
C SER A 178 8.88 3.35 -19.29
N VAL A 179 9.33 2.24 -19.88
CA VAL A 179 10.01 1.15 -19.17
C VAL A 179 11.28 1.63 -18.46
N ALA A 180 12.12 2.41 -19.13
CA ALA A 180 13.34 2.97 -18.51
C ALA A 180 13.00 3.90 -17.33
N ARG A 181 11.92 4.67 -17.43
CA ARG A 181 11.41 5.52 -16.34
C ARG A 181 10.90 4.67 -15.19
N ASN A 182 10.11 3.62 -15.44
CA ASN A 182 9.58 2.71 -14.42
C ASN A 182 10.71 2.04 -13.63
N ARG A 183 11.75 1.54 -14.31
CA ARG A 183 12.97 0.99 -13.69
C ARG A 183 13.66 2.00 -12.77
N ARG A 184 13.79 3.26 -13.22
CA ARG A 184 14.39 4.33 -12.42
C ARG A 184 13.57 4.68 -11.20
N ILE A 185 12.25 4.81 -11.35
CA ILE A 185 11.33 5.09 -10.24
C ILE A 185 11.41 3.96 -9.22
N MET A 186 11.30 2.71 -9.66
CA MET A 186 11.40 1.54 -8.77
C MET A 186 12.73 1.51 -8.01
N ALA A 187 13.84 1.74 -8.70
CA ALA A 187 15.16 1.75 -8.06
C ALA A 187 15.28 2.86 -6.99
N GLY A 188 14.77 4.06 -7.29
CA GLY A 188 14.76 5.18 -6.36
C GLY A 188 13.88 4.91 -5.13
N VAL A 189 12.67 4.42 -5.34
CA VAL A 189 11.71 4.06 -4.28
C VAL A 189 12.31 3.00 -3.36
N VAL A 190 12.75 1.86 -3.91
CA VAL A 190 13.30 0.75 -3.11
C VAL A 190 14.51 1.20 -2.30
N LYS A 191 15.38 2.04 -2.90
CA LYS A 191 16.53 2.59 -2.18
C LYS A 191 16.12 3.54 -1.06
N GLY A 192 15.15 4.44 -1.29
CA GLY A 192 14.65 5.38 -0.28
C GLY A 192 14.05 4.66 0.93
N LEU A 193 13.19 3.66 0.69
CA LEU A 193 12.62 2.81 1.73
C LEU A 193 13.70 2.09 2.54
N GLY A 194 14.67 1.49 1.84
CA GLY A 194 15.77 0.75 2.46
C GLY A 194 16.68 1.63 3.31
N ASP A 195 17.17 2.72 2.76
CA ASP A 195 18.11 3.62 3.45
C ASP A 195 17.46 4.22 4.71
N TYR A 196 16.17 4.61 4.64
CA TYR A 196 15.49 5.16 5.80
C TYR A 196 15.29 4.12 6.90
N GLY A 197 14.71 2.96 6.58
CA GLY A 197 14.47 1.90 7.54
C GLY A 197 15.77 1.37 8.17
N ASN A 198 16.81 1.18 7.35
CA ASN A 198 18.11 0.69 7.81
C ASN A 198 18.78 1.69 8.78
N ALA A 199 18.78 2.99 8.45
CA ALA A 199 19.39 4.02 9.29
C ALA A 199 18.58 4.28 10.57
N PHE A 200 17.27 4.24 10.50
CA PHE A 200 16.38 4.31 11.68
C PHE A 200 16.55 3.08 12.59
N GLY A 201 16.89 1.92 12.04
CA GLY A 201 17.07 0.67 12.78
C GLY A 201 15.76 -0.07 13.06
N VAL A 202 14.84 -0.08 12.07
CA VAL A 202 13.65 -0.93 12.02
C VAL A 202 13.81 -1.96 10.91
N PRO A 203 13.54 -3.26 11.16
CA PRO A 203 13.65 -4.27 10.12
C PRO A 203 12.49 -4.16 9.11
N THR A 204 12.80 -4.15 7.81
CA THR A 204 11.78 -4.30 6.77
C THR A 204 11.63 -5.77 6.43
N VAL A 205 10.54 -6.39 6.88
CA VAL A 205 10.42 -7.85 7.01
C VAL A 205 9.59 -8.52 5.93
N GLY A 206 8.94 -7.75 5.05
CA GLY A 206 8.06 -8.28 4.02
C GLY A 206 7.42 -7.20 3.19
N GLY A 207 6.35 -7.58 2.51
CA GLY A 207 5.57 -6.72 1.63
C GLY A 207 5.29 -7.37 0.29
N GLU A 208 4.75 -6.61 -0.65
CA GLU A 208 4.45 -7.07 -2.00
C GLU A 208 4.94 -6.08 -3.06
N VAL A 209 5.20 -6.59 -4.26
CA VAL A 209 5.53 -5.76 -5.44
C VAL A 209 4.80 -6.31 -6.65
N ALA A 210 4.00 -5.49 -7.32
CA ALA A 210 3.30 -5.87 -8.54
C ALA A 210 3.50 -4.85 -9.67
N PHE A 211 3.22 -5.29 -10.89
CA PHE A 211 3.45 -4.53 -12.11
C PHE A 211 2.20 -4.59 -12.99
N ALA A 212 1.75 -3.41 -13.45
CA ALA A 212 0.71 -3.27 -14.46
C ALA A 212 0.85 -1.93 -15.18
N GLU A 213 0.36 -1.83 -16.42
CA GLU A 213 0.50 -0.62 -17.23
C GLU A 213 -0.10 0.62 -16.56
N CYS A 214 -1.23 0.47 -15.88
CA CYS A 214 -1.90 1.57 -15.18
C CYS A 214 -1.06 2.25 -14.09
N TYR A 215 0.04 1.62 -13.65
CA TYR A 215 0.96 2.20 -12.67
C TYR A 215 2.20 2.86 -13.29
N SER A 216 2.32 2.94 -14.64
CA SER A 216 3.48 3.50 -15.33
C SER A 216 3.73 4.97 -15.01
N LEU A 217 2.67 5.75 -14.89
CA LEU A 217 2.71 7.17 -14.54
C LEU A 217 2.18 7.47 -13.14
N ASN A 218 1.76 6.43 -12.41
CA ASN A 218 1.16 6.53 -11.09
C ASN A 218 1.65 5.38 -10.20
N PRO A 219 2.93 5.36 -9.81
CA PRO A 219 3.44 4.33 -8.92
C PRO A 219 2.73 4.44 -7.56
N LEU A 220 2.37 3.30 -6.99
CA LEU A 220 1.84 3.26 -5.64
C LEU A 220 2.94 2.83 -4.67
N VAL A 221 3.12 3.62 -3.63
CA VAL A 221 4.10 3.39 -2.55
C VAL A 221 3.36 3.48 -1.23
N ASN A 222 3.05 2.32 -0.65
CA ASN A 222 2.33 2.23 0.61
C ASN A 222 3.27 1.65 1.67
N ALA A 223 3.49 2.39 2.75
CA ALA A 223 4.35 2.01 3.83
C ALA A 223 3.55 1.53 5.04
N PHE A 224 3.91 0.37 5.57
CA PHE A 224 3.32 -0.23 6.76
C PHE A 224 4.34 -0.26 7.89
N ALA A 225 3.89 0.01 9.11
CA ALA A 225 4.70 -0.15 10.30
C ALA A 225 3.91 -0.84 11.43
N LEU A 226 4.65 -1.58 12.24
CA LEU A 226 4.16 -2.23 13.45
C LEU A 226 5.09 -1.94 14.62
N GLY A 227 4.50 -1.59 15.77
CA GLY A 227 5.21 -1.38 17.02
C GLY A 227 4.59 -2.15 18.19
N LEU A 228 5.38 -2.34 19.23
CA LEU A 228 4.96 -3.00 20.46
C LEU A 228 4.92 -2.01 21.62
N VAL A 229 3.87 -2.12 22.44
CA VAL A 229 3.65 -1.27 23.62
C VAL A 229 3.02 -2.07 24.75
N ARG A 230 3.33 -1.76 25.99
CA ARG A 230 2.57 -2.25 27.14
C ARG A 230 1.24 -1.49 27.23
N ARG A 231 0.16 -2.18 27.57
CA ARG A 231 -1.20 -1.59 27.59
C ARG A 231 -1.28 -0.33 28.46
N GLU A 232 -0.58 -0.29 29.57
CA GLU A 232 -0.51 0.85 30.49
C GLU A 232 0.35 2.01 30.00
N HIS A 233 1.09 1.82 28.89
CA HIS A 233 1.98 2.84 28.30
C HIS A 233 1.50 3.36 26.94
N ILE A 234 0.20 3.17 26.64
CA ILE A 234 -0.40 3.73 25.42
C ILE A 234 -0.60 5.23 25.62
N PHE A 235 -0.21 6.02 24.62
CA PHE A 235 -0.39 7.47 24.56
C PHE A 235 -1.35 7.88 23.47
N TYR A 236 -1.93 9.08 23.61
CA TYR A 236 -2.92 9.62 22.70
C TYR A 236 -2.61 11.07 22.32
N GLY A 237 -3.09 11.50 21.14
CA GLY A 237 -2.93 12.87 20.67
C GLY A 237 -3.96 13.84 21.27
N LYS A 238 -3.89 14.15 22.57
CA LYS A 238 -4.85 15.00 23.28
C LYS A 238 -4.19 16.19 23.98
N ALA A 239 -4.75 17.39 23.83
CA ALA A 239 -4.30 18.59 24.50
C ALA A 239 -5.10 18.83 25.79
N GLU A 240 -4.94 17.98 26.80
CA GLU A 240 -5.63 18.10 28.08
C GLU A 240 -4.89 19.05 29.07
N GLY A 241 -5.65 19.69 29.94
CA GLY A 241 -5.13 20.52 31.02
C GLY A 241 -4.85 21.99 30.63
N ILE A 242 -5.83 22.88 30.90
CA ILE A 242 -5.71 24.31 30.62
C ILE A 242 -4.45 24.89 31.30
N GLY A 243 -3.63 25.65 30.56
CA GLY A 243 -2.38 26.20 30.97
C GLY A 243 -1.18 25.26 30.95
N ASN A 244 -1.36 24.01 30.43
CA ASN A 244 -0.23 23.15 30.12
C ASN A 244 0.54 23.71 28.92
N SER A 245 1.88 23.59 28.98
CA SER A 245 2.74 24.08 27.91
C SER A 245 2.66 23.20 26.68
N VAL A 246 2.62 23.83 25.52
CA VAL A 246 2.74 23.19 24.19
C VAL A 246 4.19 23.32 23.75
N ILE A 247 4.86 22.18 23.54
CA ILE A 247 6.28 22.08 23.23
C ILE A 247 6.46 21.55 21.82
N TYR A 248 7.17 22.28 21.00
CA TYR A 248 7.69 21.85 19.71
C TYR A 248 9.01 21.11 19.92
N VAL A 249 9.17 19.93 19.32
CA VAL A 249 10.40 19.14 19.40
C VAL A 249 10.81 18.58 18.05
N GLY A 250 12.12 18.40 17.85
CA GLY A 250 12.71 17.77 16.66
C GLY A 250 13.34 18.75 15.68
N ALA A 251 13.23 18.46 14.38
CA ALA A 251 13.86 19.25 13.31
C ALA A 251 13.27 20.67 13.21
N LYS A 252 14.06 21.61 12.66
CA LYS A 252 13.61 22.97 12.42
C LYS A 252 12.63 23.06 11.26
N THR A 253 11.63 23.91 11.37
CA THR A 253 10.65 24.19 10.32
C THR A 253 11.30 24.86 9.11
N GLY A 254 11.14 24.30 7.94
CA GLY A 254 11.56 24.84 6.65
C GLY A 254 10.35 25.05 5.71
N ARG A 255 10.62 25.40 4.44
CA ARG A 255 9.59 25.60 3.41
C ARG A 255 9.18 24.31 2.68
N ASP A 256 9.59 23.14 3.16
CA ASP A 256 9.25 21.86 2.57
C ASP A 256 7.79 21.50 2.79
N GLY A 257 7.17 20.85 1.81
CA GLY A 257 5.82 20.31 1.90
C GLY A 257 4.70 21.34 1.98
N ILE A 258 4.97 22.65 1.79
CA ILE A 258 3.92 23.66 1.74
C ILE A 258 2.94 23.30 0.62
N HIS A 259 1.65 23.14 0.97
CA HIS A 259 0.60 22.58 0.11
C HIS A 259 0.76 21.09 -0.25
N GLY A 260 1.56 20.29 0.44
CA GLY A 260 1.72 18.86 0.20
C GLY A 260 0.38 18.12 0.25
N ALA A 261 -0.41 18.31 1.29
CA ALA A 261 -1.76 17.74 1.43
C ALA A 261 -2.74 18.20 0.34
N THR A 262 -2.61 19.44 -0.15
CA THR A 262 -3.42 19.96 -1.26
C THR A 262 -2.99 19.34 -2.59
N MET A 263 -1.69 19.16 -2.82
CA MET A 263 -1.14 18.48 -4.00
C MET A 263 -1.54 16.99 -4.05
N ALA A 264 -1.56 16.32 -2.90
CA ALA A 264 -2.05 14.95 -2.79
C ALA A 264 -3.56 14.80 -3.11
N SER A 265 -4.26 15.90 -3.31
CA SER A 265 -5.67 15.99 -3.72
C SER A 265 -5.84 16.59 -5.13
N ALA A 266 -4.84 16.46 -5.99
CA ALA A 266 -4.86 16.90 -7.39
C ALA A 266 -4.28 15.83 -8.31
N GLU A 267 -4.69 15.86 -9.60
CA GLU A 267 -4.14 14.96 -10.62
C GLU A 267 -2.66 15.23 -10.89
N PHE A 268 -1.95 14.21 -11.37
CA PHE A 268 -0.59 14.35 -11.85
C PHE A 268 -0.57 15.01 -13.23
N ASP A 269 0.33 15.98 -13.42
CA ASP A 269 0.63 16.60 -14.70
C ASP A 269 2.16 16.71 -14.91
N GLU A 270 2.61 17.00 -16.11
CA GLU A 270 4.05 17.24 -16.38
C GLU A 270 4.60 18.43 -15.58
N ALA A 271 3.77 19.42 -15.25
CA ALA A 271 4.12 20.55 -14.38
C ALA A 271 4.37 20.13 -12.92
N ALA A 272 3.92 18.95 -12.51
CA ALA A 272 4.26 18.40 -11.19
C ALA A 272 5.77 18.20 -11.01
N MET A 273 6.53 18.00 -12.09
CA MET A 273 7.99 17.91 -12.05
C MET A 273 8.67 19.23 -11.67
N GLU A 274 8.04 20.37 -11.94
CA GLU A 274 8.54 21.69 -11.52
C GLU A 274 8.36 21.92 -10.02
N LYS A 275 7.49 21.13 -9.37
CA LYS A 275 7.20 21.20 -7.92
C LYS A 275 8.21 20.40 -7.06
N ARG A 276 9.33 19.90 -7.62
CA ARG A 276 10.41 19.22 -6.88
C ARG A 276 10.85 19.91 -5.58
N PRO A 277 10.97 21.25 -5.54
CA PRO A 277 11.36 21.94 -4.31
C PRO A 277 10.36 21.80 -3.16
N THR A 278 9.14 21.36 -3.44
CA THR A 278 8.08 21.17 -2.42
C THR A 278 8.07 19.76 -1.82
N VAL A 279 8.86 18.81 -2.35
CA VAL A 279 8.96 17.47 -1.78
C VAL A 279 9.76 17.53 -0.48
N GLN A 280 9.23 16.87 0.52
CA GLN A 280 9.84 16.76 1.85
C GLN A 280 11.16 15.99 1.77
N VAL A 281 12.10 16.32 2.65
CA VAL A 281 13.40 15.63 2.80
C VAL A 281 13.42 14.95 4.15
N GLY A 282 13.66 13.63 4.17
CA GLY A 282 13.71 12.85 5.40
C GLY A 282 15.11 12.68 5.94
N ASP A 283 15.25 12.75 7.27
CA ASP A 283 16.48 12.47 8.01
C ASP A 283 16.25 11.32 9.01
N PRO A 284 16.52 10.07 8.61
CA PRO A 284 16.28 8.90 9.46
C PRO A 284 17.12 8.88 10.74
N PHE A 285 18.29 9.56 10.75
CA PHE A 285 19.11 9.67 11.95
C PHE A 285 18.45 10.57 12.99
N SER A 286 18.01 11.76 12.58
CA SER A 286 17.27 12.68 13.46
C SER A 286 15.97 12.04 13.96
N GLU A 287 15.25 11.30 13.11
CA GLU A 287 14.04 10.60 13.54
C GLU A 287 14.32 9.47 14.53
N LYS A 288 15.46 8.79 14.39
CA LYS A 288 15.89 7.80 15.38
C LYS A 288 16.15 8.43 16.75
N LEU A 289 16.78 9.59 16.81
CA LEU A 289 16.98 10.33 18.06
C LEU A 289 15.62 10.77 18.63
N LEU A 290 14.72 11.25 17.77
CA LEU A 290 13.38 11.70 18.14
C LEU A 290 12.56 10.53 18.76
N LEU A 291 12.60 9.34 18.17
CA LEU A 291 11.99 8.14 18.74
C LEU A 291 12.47 7.87 20.16
N GLU A 292 13.81 7.83 20.37
CA GLU A 292 14.36 7.49 21.68
C GLU A 292 14.03 8.55 22.74
N ALA A 293 14.11 9.83 22.36
CA ALA A 293 13.75 10.95 23.23
C ALA A 293 12.25 10.94 23.60
N CYS A 294 11.34 10.70 22.63
CA CYS A 294 9.91 10.60 22.89
C CYS A 294 9.57 9.45 23.83
N LEU A 295 10.12 8.24 23.59
CA LEU A 295 9.89 7.10 24.47
C LEU A 295 10.49 7.29 25.87
N GLU A 296 11.61 8.02 26.00
CA GLU A 296 12.16 8.40 27.31
C GLU A 296 11.25 9.38 28.04
N ALA A 297 10.80 10.42 27.35
CA ALA A 297 9.90 11.46 27.89
C ALA A 297 8.54 10.87 28.34
N MET A 298 8.00 9.91 27.58
CA MET A 298 6.79 9.17 27.95
C MET A 298 6.99 8.37 29.24
N ARG A 299 8.09 7.62 29.34
CA ARG A 299 8.44 6.85 30.57
C ARG A 299 8.68 7.72 31.78
N ALA A 300 9.16 8.95 31.57
CA ALA A 300 9.35 9.91 32.66
C ALA A 300 8.02 10.47 33.21
N GLY A 301 6.88 10.16 32.56
CA GLY A 301 5.54 10.60 32.98
C GLY A 301 5.33 12.10 32.88
N ALA A 302 6.10 12.77 32.02
CA ALA A 302 6.10 14.22 31.84
C ALA A 302 5.17 14.70 30.71
N ILE A 303 4.63 13.78 29.91
CA ILE A 303 3.76 14.05 28.75
C ILE A 303 2.31 13.81 29.12
N VAL A 304 1.41 14.69 28.67
CA VAL A 304 -0.06 14.53 28.69
C VAL A 304 -0.54 14.00 27.34
N GLY A 305 -0.08 14.58 26.25
CA GLY A 305 -0.42 14.15 24.89
C GLY A 305 0.71 14.47 23.92
N ILE A 306 0.75 13.73 22.81
CA ILE A 306 1.76 13.84 21.78
C ILE A 306 1.14 13.57 20.42
N GLN A 307 1.53 14.33 19.41
CA GLN A 307 1.12 14.18 18.01
C GLN A 307 2.32 14.43 17.11
N ASP A 308 2.43 13.69 16.02
CA ASP A 308 3.40 14.00 14.98
C ASP A 308 2.96 15.22 14.15
N MET A 309 3.90 15.82 13.45
CA MET A 309 3.64 16.88 12.47
C MET A 309 3.83 16.29 11.08
N GLY A 310 2.89 15.44 10.67
CA GLY A 310 2.82 14.82 9.33
C GLY A 310 2.20 15.77 8.30
N ALA A 311 1.17 15.30 7.61
CA ALA A 311 0.40 16.11 6.66
C ALA A 311 -0.18 17.36 7.36
N ALA A 312 -0.10 18.52 6.69
CA ALA A 312 -0.46 19.83 7.21
C ALA A 312 0.32 20.25 8.48
N GLY A 313 1.35 19.55 8.89
CA GLY A 313 2.36 19.92 9.88
C GLY A 313 1.82 20.44 11.21
N LEU A 314 2.18 21.69 11.58
CA LEU A 314 1.76 22.31 12.85
C LEU A 314 0.25 22.56 12.88
N THR A 315 -0.38 22.75 11.73
CA THR A 315 -1.83 22.98 11.63
C THR A 315 -2.62 21.77 12.11
N SER A 316 -2.41 20.59 11.50
CA SER A 316 -3.16 19.36 11.83
C SER A 316 -2.89 18.93 13.27
N SER A 317 -1.62 18.85 13.68
CA SER A 317 -1.24 18.42 15.02
C SER A 317 -1.91 19.27 16.11
N SER A 318 -1.92 20.58 15.94
CA SER A 318 -2.50 21.48 16.96
C SER A 318 -4.03 21.44 17.01
N CYS A 319 -4.72 21.52 15.87
CA CYS A 319 -6.19 21.55 15.89
C CYS A 319 -6.79 20.19 16.30
N GLU A 320 -6.19 19.06 15.88
CA GLU A 320 -6.65 17.72 16.24
C GLU A 320 -6.50 17.41 17.72
N MET A 321 -5.31 17.72 18.30
CA MET A 321 -5.09 17.53 19.74
C MET A 321 -6.08 18.35 20.59
N GLY A 322 -6.35 19.60 20.18
CA GLY A 322 -7.35 20.45 20.84
C GLY A 322 -8.76 19.93 20.69
N ALA A 323 -9.15 19.50 19.49
CA ALA A 323 -10.49 18.97 19.20
C ALA A 323 -10.77 17.69 19.99
N ARG A 324 -9.82 16.74 20.03
CA ARG A 324 -9.95 15.46 20.77
C ARG A 324 -10.08 15.66 22.29
N ALA A 325 -9.48 16.72 22.83
CA ALA A 325 -9.55 17.07 24.25
C ALA A 325 -10.71 18.00 24.63
N GLY A 326 -11.42 18.59 23.65
CA GLY A 326 -12.42 19.63 23.90
C GLY A 326 -11.84 20.93 24.42
N THR A 327 -10.58 21.23 24.11
CA THR A 327 -9.81 22.42 24.51
C THR A 327 -9.36 23.18 23.24
N GLY A 328 -8.53 24.21 23.39
CA GLY A 328 -7.84 24.89 22.30
C GLY A 328 -6.36 25.05 22.56
N LEU A 329 -5.66 25.51 21.57
CA LEU A 329 -4.25 25.84 21.67
C LEU A 329 -4.00 27.30 21.26
N GLU A 330 -3.15 27.99 22.02
CA GLU A 330 -2.58 29.28 21.65
C GLU A 330 -1.10 29.09 21.36
N ILE A 331 -0.68 29.39 20.14
CA ILE A 331 0.68 29.15 19.62
C ILE A 331 1.31 30.48 19.20
N ASN A 332 2.56 30.72 19.62
CA ASN A 332 3.37 31.85 19.18
C ASN A 332 4.43 31.38 18.18
N LEU A 333 4.27 31.73 16.91
CA LEU A 333 5.19 31.35 15.83
C LEU A 333 6.57 32.01 15.94
N ASP A 334 6.71 33.11 16.70
CA ASP A 334 8.00 33.73 16.90
C ASP A 334 8.97 32.84 17.71
N LEU A 335 8.43 31.81 18.40
CA LEU A 335 9.18 30.83 19.18
C LEU A 335 9.47 29.55 18.44
N VAL A 336 8.84 29.33 17.29
CA VAL A 336 9.04 28.11 16.48
C VAL A 336 10.43 28.12 15.85
N PRO A 337 11.24 27.05 16.05
CA PRO A 337 12.56 26.96 15.43
C PRO A 337 12.44 26.91 13.89
N GLN A 338 13.15 27.83 13.22
CA GLN A 338 13.13 27.95 11.76
C GLN A 338 14.48 27.55 11.17
N ARG A 339 14.45 26.79 10.07
CA ARG A 339 15.65 26.46 9.29
C ARG A 339 16.06 27.63 8.39
N GLU A 340 15.09 28.41 7.92
CA GLU A 340 15.25 29.50 7.00
C GLU A 340 14.76 30.82 7.63
N ALA A 341 15.52 31.88 7.42
CA ALA A 341 15.12 33.19 7.95
C ALA A 341 13.94 33.79 7.19
N GLY A 342 13.07 34.52 7.88
CA GLY A 342 12.03 35.32 7.27
C GLY A 342 10.82 34.53 6.79
N MET A 343 10.55 33.36 7.36
CA MET A 343 9.33 32.62 7.11
C MET A 343 8.09 33.39 7.58
N THR A 344 7.05 33.40 6.77
CA THR A 344 5.76 33.98 7.10
C THR A 344 4.93 33.03 7.99
N ALA A 345 3.91 33.57 8.65
CA ALA A 345 2.96 32.76 9.42
C ALA A 345 2.30 31.67 8.56
N TYR A 346 1.95 32.02 7.32
CA TYR A 346 1.41 31.10 6.33
C TYR A 346 2.36 29.93 6.08
N GLU A 347 3.62 30.18 5.74
CA GLU A 347 4.63 29.15 5.47
C GLU A 347 4.89 28.27 6.69
N MET A 348 4.96 28.84 7.90
CA MET A 348 5.20 28.07 9.13
C MET A 348 4.05 27.15 9.50
N MET A 349 2.80 27.59 9.32
CA MET A 349 1.62 26.77 9.63
C MET A 349 1.40 25.63 8.63
N LEU A 350 1.76 25.84 7.35
CA LEU A 350 1.54 24.86 6.27
C LEU A 350 2.77 24.01 5.94
N SER A 351 3.91 24.26 6.59
CA SER A 351 5.12 23.46 6.42
C SER A 351 4.92 22.02 6.89
N GLU A 352 5.34 21.07 6.06
CA GLU A 352 5.34 19.64 6.36
C GLU A 352 6.76 19.09 6.52
N SER A 353 7.72 19.93 7.01
CA SER A 353 9.06 19.46 7.36
C SER A 353 8.97 18.25 8.28
N GLN A 354 9.77 17.24 7.98
CA GLN A 354 9.72 15.94 8.66
C GLN A 354 10.39 15.99 10.04
N GLU A 355 10.34 14.90 10.80
CA GLU A 355 11.02 14.68 12.08
C GLU A 355 10.65 15.72 13.17
N ARG A 356 9.35 16.09 13.21
CA ARG A 356 8.82 17.06 14.18
C ARG A 356 7.64 16.46 14.96
N MET A 357 7.54 16.81 16.25
CA MET A 357 6.45 16.40 17.12
C MET A 357 5.91 17.60 17.92
N LEU A 358 4.61 17.57 18.23
CA LEU A 358 3.95 18.49 19.14
C LEU A 358 3.61 17.75 20.44
N ILE A 359 4.07 18.27 21.56
CA ILE A 359 3.89 17.66 22.88
C ILE A 359 3.14 18.60 23.79
N VAL A 360 2.16 18.10 24.51
CA VAL A 360 1.55 18.78 25.65
C VAL A 360 2.19 18.27 26.92
N ALA A 361 2.92 19.15 27.60
CA ALA A 361 3.64 18.83 28.82
C ALA A 361 2.69 18.75 30.02
N LYS A 362 2.97 17.86 30.94
CA LYS A 362 2.34 17.88 32.26
C LYS A 362 2.81 19.14 33.03
N ARG A 363 1.90 19.82 33.70
CA ARG A 363 2.16 21.10 34.37
C ARG A 363 3.41 21.03 35.26
N GLY A 364 4.36 21.91 35.01
CA GLY A 364 5.63 22.00 35.75
C GLY A 364 6.71 21.01 35.33
N HIS A 365 6.49 20.23 34.25
CA HIS A 365 7.48 19.28 33.70
C HIS A 365 8.19 19.79 32.44
N ASP A 366 7.94 21.04 32.02
CA ASP A 366 8.49 21.65 30.80
C ASP A 366 10.01 21.54 30.74
N ARG A 367 10.68 21.94 31.83
CA ARG A 367 12.14 21.91 31.93
C ARG A 367 12.67 20.48 31.82
N GLN A 368 12.04 19.52 32.48
CA GLN A 368 12.42 18.10 32.40
C GLN A 368 12.33 17.57 30.98
N LEU A 369 11.24 17.91 30.26
CA LEU A 369 11.07 17.53 28.87
C LEU A 369 12.15 18.14 27.98
N MET A 370 12.36 19.44 28.06
CA MET A 370 13.42 20.11 27.27
C MET A 370 14.79 19.52 27.56
N GLU A 371 15.14 19.21 28.84
CA GLU A 371 16.40 18.55 29.21
C GLU A 371 16.51 17.12 28.58
N ILE A 372 15.43 16.36 28.46
CA ILE A 372 15.43 15.07 27.80
C ILE A 372 15.79 15.24 26.33
N PHE A 373 15.07 16.08 25.59
CA PHE A 373 15.30 16.27 24.15
C PHE A 373 16.69 16.85 23.85
N HIS A 374 17.15 17.83 24.65
CA HIS A 374 18.50 18.40 24.48
C HIS A 374 19.61 17.37 24.70
N ARG A 375 19.44 16.37 25.59
CA ARG A 375 20.41 15.27 25.73
C ARG A 375 20.51 14.39 24.48
N TRP A 376 19.44 14.36 23.69
CA TRP A 376 19.41 13.68 22.40
C TRP A 376 19.78 14.58 21.23
N ASP A 377 20.33 15.77 21.50
CA ASP A 377 20.72 16.79 20.51
C ASP A 377 19.55 17.25 19.62
N LEU A 378 18.35 17.36 20.20
CA LEU A 378 17.12 17.78 19.53
C LEU A 378 16.66 19.13 20.07
N ASP A 379 16.13 19.98 19.16
CA ASP A 379 15.45 21.20 19.58
C ASP A 379 14.17 20.85 20.37
N ALA A 380 13.95 21.57 21.47
CA ALA A 380 12.74 21.51 22.30
C ALA A 380 12.41 22.89 22.83
N VAL A 381 11.28 23.45 22.39
CA VAL A 381 10.91 24.85 22.70
C VAL A 381 9.43 24.92 23.07
N VAL A 382 9.13 25.63 24.18
CA VAL A 382 7.72 25.96 24.50
C VAL A 382 7.26 27.02 23.51
N ILE A 383 6.29 26.66 22.66
CA ILE A 383 5.74 27.53 21.63
C ILE A 383 4.34 28.05 21.96
N GLY A 384 3.72 27.57 23.03
CA GLY A 384 2.35 27.94 23.35
C GLY A 384 1.80 27.27 24.60
N GLN A 385 0.50 27.31 24.74
CA GLN A 385 -0.23 26.75 25.88
C GLN A 385 -1.61 26.23 25.49
N VAL A 386 -2.13 25.29 26.28
CA VAL A 386 -3.52 24.82 26.19
C VAL A 386 -4.46 25.90 26.78
N ILE A 387 -5.48 26.28 26.03
CA ILE A 387 -6.49 27.25 26.41
C ILE A 387 -7.89 26.64 26.57
N ALA A 388 -8.76 27.32 27.32
CA ALA A 388 -10.13 26.82 27.57
C ALA A 388 -11.04 26.95 26.34
N GLU A 389 -10.82 27.94 25.52
CA GLU A 389 -11.57 28.17 24.29
C GLU A 389 -11.23 27.12 23.25
N GLN A 390 -12.21 26.44 22.70
CA GLN A 390 -12.02 25.39 21.68
C GLN A 390 -11.62 25.97 20.32
N ARG A 391 -10.45 26.59 20.28
CA ARG A 391 -9.94 27.33 19.13
C ARG A 391 -8.45 27.10 18.94
N LEU A 392 -8.01 27.16 17.70
CA LEU A 392 -6.61 27.34 17.34
C LEU A 392 -6.36 28.84 17.20
N ARG A 393 -5.60 29.41 18.14
CA ARG A 393 -5.15 30.81 18.13
C ARG A 393 -3.66 30.86 17.84
N VAL A 394 -3.28 31.59 16.80
CA VAL A 394 -1.89 31.69 16.34
C VAL A 394 -1.44 33.15 16.39
N LEU A 395 -0.32 33.40 17.07
CA LEU A 395 0.31 34.71 17.17
C LEU A 395 1.59 34.74 16.33
N HIS A 396 1.85 35.88 15.69
CA HIS A 396 3.10 36.16 15.00
C HIS A 396 3.39 37.65 15.05
N LYS A 397 4.61 38.04 15.48
CA LYS A 397 5.06 39.44 15.65
C LYS A 397 4.12 40.25 16.54
N GLY A 398 3.58 39.60 17.56
CA GLY A 398 2.67 40.23 18.53
C GLY A 398 1.23 40.41 18.06
N GLU A 399 0.87 39.94 16.85
CA GLU A 399 -0.48 40.01 16.29
C GLU A 399 -1.10 38.61 16.23
N VAL A 400 -2.44 38.53 16.34
CA VAL A 400 -3.21 37.28 16.08
C VAL A 400 -3.36 37.12 14.58
N VAL A 401 -2.69 36.12 13.99
CA VAL A 401 -2.67 35.85 12.56
C VAL A 401 -3.66 34.76 12.17
N ALA A 402 -4.13 33.94 13.12
CA ALA A 402 -5.26 33.04 12.93
C ALA A 402 -6.01 32.85 14.25
N ASP A 403 -7.34 32.77 14.18
CA ASP A 403 -8.22 32.47 15.31
C ASP A 403 -9.45 31.70 14.82
N ILE A 404 -9.33 30.36 14.80
CA ILE A 404 -10.25 29.44 14.14
C ILE A 404 -10.86 28.46 15.16
N PRO A 405 -12.19 28.25 15.18
CA PRO A 405 -12.79 27.19 15.99
C PRO A 405 -12.27 25.80 15.54
N ASN A 406 -11.78 24.96 16.46
CA ASN A 406 -11.25 23.64 16.12
C ASN A 406 -12.26 22.79 15.34
N LYS A 407 -13.53 22.81 15.73
CA LYS A 407 -14.59 22.07 15.04
C LYS A 407 -14.74 22.47 13.58
N ALA A 408 -14.47 23.74 13.23
CA ALA A 408 -14.52 24.19 11.85
C ALA A 408 -13.46 23.49 10.98
N LEU A 409 -12.30 23.13 11.57
CA LEU A 409 -11.21 22.43 10.88
C LEU A 409 -11.38 20.91 10.86
N THR A 410 -12.09 20.33 11.84
CA THR A 410 -12.19 18.87 12.03
C THR A 410 -13.60 18.32 11.71
N ASP A 411 -14.57 18.54 12.60
CA ASP A 411 -15.89 17.90 12.53
C ASP A 411 -16.80 18.50 11.45
N GLU A 412 -16.64 19.82 11.19
CA GLU A 412 -17.47 20.62 10.29
C GLU A 412 -16.93 20.68 8.85
N ALA A 413 -15.83 19.96 8.57
CA ALA A 413 -15.31 19.80 7.21
C ALA A 413 -16.40 19.26 6.27
N PRO A 414 -16.42 19.65 5.00
CA PRO A 414 -17.39 19.19 4.03
C PRO A 414 -17.48 17.67 3.96
N ARG A 415 -18.68 17.16 3.69
CA ARG A 415 -18.89 15.72 3.46
C ARG A 415 -19.71 15.57 2.19
N TYR A 416 -19.10 14.96 1.19
CA TYR A 416 -19.73 14.78 -0.11
C TYR A 416 -20.27 13.36 -0.27
N ASN A 417 -21.51 13.26 -0.70
CA ASN A 417 -22.05 12.03 -1.25
C ASN A 417 -21.90 12.12 -2.78
N ARG A 418 -20.73 11.71 -3.27
CA ARG A 418 -20.41 11.79 -4.70
C ARG A 418 -21.33 10.90 -5.52
N PRO A 419 -21.72 11.29 -6.74
CA PRO A 419 -22.47 10.45 -7.66
C PRO A 419 -21.75 9.12 -7.91
N GLN A 420 -22.53 8.05 -8.09
CA GLN A 420 -22.02 6.71 -8.37
C GLN A 420 -22.67 6.17 -9.62
N ARG A 421 -21.88 5.55 -10.47
CA ARG A 421 -22.34 4.89 -11.70
C ARG A 421 -21.63 3.55 -11.85
N PRO A 422 -22.38 2.41 -11.78
CA PRO A 422 -21.76 1.11 -12.00
C PRO A 422 -21.22 0.98 -13.42
N PHE A 423 -20.14 0.21 -13.56
CA PHE A 423 -19.67 -0.27 -14.85
C PHE A 423 -20.02 -1.76 -15.02
N ALA A 424 -20.08 -2.21 -16.27
CA ALA A 424 -20.35 -3.61 -16.56
C ALA A 424 -19.13 -4.47 -16.23
N PHE A 425 -19.35 -5.59 -15.55
CA PHE A 425 -18.32 -6.60 -15.31
C PHE A 425 -18.06 -7.41 -16.58
N SER A 426 -16.80 -7.79 -16.79
CA SER A 426 -16.47 -8.78 -17.79
C SER A 426 -16.94 -10.16 -17.30
N THR A 427 -17.75 -10.82 -18.13
CA THR A 427 -18.14 -12.22 -17.94
C THR A 427 -17.63 -13.09 -19.10
N GLU A 428 -16.64 -12.58 -19.82
CA GLU A 428 -16.07 -13.26 -20.98
C GLU A 428 -15.45 -14.57 -20.54
N ASP A 429 -15.80 -15.65 -21.27
CA ASP A 429 -15.12 -16.92 -21.16
C ASP A 429 -13.76 -16.82 -21.86
N VAL A 430 -12.70 -16.84 -21.09
CA VAL A 430 -11.31 -16.73 -21.58
C VAL A 430 -10.70 -18.08 -21.98
N THR A 431 -11.37 -19.20 -21.71
CA THR A 431 -10.90 -20.56 -22.04
C THR A 431 -10.47 -20.69 -23.50
N PRO A 432 -11.26 -20.21 -24.50
CA PRO A 432 -10.84 -20.31 -25.90
C PRO A 432 -9.58 -19.51 -26.23
N LYS A 433 -9.36 -18.38 -25.57
CA LYS A 433 -8.13 -17.56 -25.75
C LYS A 433 -6.90 -18.30 -25.21
N ILE A 434 -7.04 -18.94 -24.07
CA ILE A 434 -5.98 -19.71 -23.42
C ILE A 434 -5.65 -20.95 -24.26
N GLU A 435 -6.64 -21.70 -24.72
CA GLU A 435 -6.46 -22.87 -25.58
C GLU A 435 -5.74 -22.49 -26.89
N ALA A 436 -6.15 -21.40 -27.54
CA ALA A 436 -5.50 -20.91 -28.76
C ALA A 436 -4.03 -20.51 -28.49
N ALA A 437 -3.74 -19.86 -27.37
CA ALA A 437 -2.38 -19.48 -27.00
C ALA A 437 -1.51 -20.71 -26.66
N ILE A 438 -2.05 -21.71 -25.99
CA ILE A 438 -1.40 -22.99 -25.71
C ILE A 438 -1.08 -23.71 -27.01
N SER A 439 -2.02 -23.80 -27.93
CA SER A 439 -1.83 -24.43 -29.25
C SER A 439 -0.74 -23.74 -30.07
N LYS A 440 -0.68 -22.39 -30.02
CA LYS A 440 0.40 -21.61 -30.64
C LYS A 440 1.77 -21.92 -30.01
N LEU A 441 1.84 -22.03 -28.71
CA LEU A 441 3.06 -22.36 -27.98
C LEU A 441 3.53 -23.78 -28.30
N GLN A 442 2.62 -24.75 -28.39
CA GLN A 442 2.90 -26.14 -28.85
C GLN A 442 3.55 -26.13 -30.20
N SER A 443 3.00 -25.39 -31.18
CA SER A 443 3.56 -25.28 -32.53
C SER A 443 4.98 -24.68 -32.47
N GLN A 444 5.22 -23.61 -31.73
CA GLN A 444 6.53 -22.99 -31.58
C GLN A 444 7.58 -23.95 -30.98
N ILE A 445 7.23 -24.74 -29.98
CA ILE A 445 8.10 -25.73 -29.35
C ILE A 445 8.42 -26.86 -30.35
N SER A 446 7.47 -27.29 -31.11
CA SER A 446 7.64 -28.32 -32.17
C SER A 446 8.57 -27.84 -33.28
N ASP A 447 8.40 -26.59 -33.74
CA ASP A 447 9.24 -25.98 -34.79
C ASP A 447 10.69 -25.81 -34.31
N LEU A 448 10.91 -25.40 -33.08
CA LEU A 448 12.26 -25.28 -32.47
C LEU A 448 12.96 -26.63 -32.40
N LYS A 449 12.24 -27.72 -32.01
CA LYS A 449 12.79 -29.08 -31.99
C LYS A 449 13.16 -29.59 -33.40
N SER A 450 12.32 -29.29 -34.38
CA SER A 450 12.60 -29.68 -35.77
C SER A 450 13.85 -28.98 -36.33
N GLN A 451 14.16 -27.78 -35.86
CA GLN A 451 15.36 -27.03 -36.26
C GLN A 451 16.64 -27.53 -35.56
N ILE A 452 16.54 -28.06 -34.34
CA ILE A 452 17.70 -28.50 -33.55
C ILE A 452 18.05 -29.97 -33.79
N SER A 453 17.07 -30.81 -34.10
CA SER A 453 17.28 -32.21 -34.34
C SER A 453 16.68 -32.62 -35.71
N ASN A 454 17.48 -33.25 -36.57
CA ASN A 454 16.98 -33.95 -37.79
C ASN A 454 16.07 -35.15 -37.44
N LEU A 455 15.44 -35.18 -36.28
CA LEU A 455 14.55 -36.21 -35.78
C LEU A 455 13.12 -35.82 -36.11
N LYS A 456 12.33 -36.78 -36.58
CA LYS A 456 10.90 -36.58 -36.79
C LYS A 456 10.25 -36.09 -35.50
N PRO A 457 9.39 -35.06 -35.57
CA PRO A 457 8.66 -34.60 -34.39
C PRO A 457 7.72 -35.74 -33.94
N GLU A 458 7.96 -36.29 -32.76
CA GLU A 458 6.88 -36.97 -32.05
C GLU A 458 5.87 -35.88 -31.64
N ALA A 459 4.57 -36.18 -31.72
CA ALA A 459 3.50 -35.25 -31.33
C ALA A 459 3.84 -34.59 -29.99
N GLY A 460 3.81 -33.27 -29.95
CA GLY A 460 4.35 -32.49 -28.84
C GLY A 460 3.82 -33.01 -27.52
N ASP A 461 4.74 -33.46 -26.66
CA ASP A 461 4.45 -33.92 -25.31
C ASP A 461 3.86 -32.75 -24.52
N GLU A 462 2.60 -32.85 -24.08
CA GLU A 462 1.88 -31.83 -23.30
C GLU A 462 2.67 -31.39 -22.06
N SER A 463 3.40 -32.33 -21.46
CA SER A 463 4.31 -32.07 -20.36
C SER A 463 5.33 -30.97 -20.64
N GLN A 464 5.82 -30.86 -21.87
CA GLN A 464 6.80 -29.81 -22.22
C GLN A 464 6.14 -28.44 -22.36
N VAL A 465 4.89 -28.38 -22.79
CA VAL A 465 4.13 -27.14 -22.94
C VAL A 465 3.79 -26.56 -21.56
N PHE A 466 3.25 -27.39 -20.68
CA PHE A 466 2.91 -26.93 -19.33
C PHE A 466 4.15 -26.64 -18.48
N THR A 467 5.25 -27.35 -18.69
CA THR A 467 6.56 -27.03 -18.10
C THR A 467 7.07 -25.67 -18.55
N GLU A 468 6.96 -25.34 -19.86
CA GLU A 468 7.36 -24.03 -20.39
C GLU A 468 6.44 -22.91 -19.89
N ILE A 469 5.13 -23.17 -19.78
CA ILE A 469 4.19 -22.22 -19.19
C ILE A 469 4.57 -21.93 -17.73
N LEU A 470 4.81 -22.97 -16.93
CA LEU A 470 5.26 -22.80 -15.54
C LEU A 470 6.56 -21.99 -15.46
N ARG A 471 7.53 -22.29 -16.33
CA ARG A 471 8.81 -21.55 -16.37
C ARG A 471 8.59 -20.06 -16.68
N ARG A 472 7.67 -19.71 -17.58
CA ARG A 472 7.32 -18.32 -17.90
C ARG A 472 6.57 -17.66 -16.75
N LEU A 473 5.67 -18.37 -16.09
CA LEU A 473 4.94 -17.87 -14.93
C LEU A 473 5.89 -17.51 -13.78
N VAL A 474 6.74 -18.44 -13.34
CA VAL A 474 7.67 -18.17 -12.25
C VAL A 474 8.70 -17.09 -12.58
N ALA A 475 8.96 -16.82 -13.88
CA ALA A 475 9.79 -15.73 -14.37
C ALA A 475 9.03 -14.43 -14.64
N SER A 476 7.70 -14.40 -14.50
CA SER A 476 6.91 -13.16 -14.60
C SER A 476 7.32 -12.18 -13.50
N PRO A 477 7.44 -10.87 -13.75
CA PRO A 477 7.75 -9.89 -12.71
C PRO A 477 6.80 -9.95 -11.51
N ASN A 478 5.53 -10.28 -11.72
CA ASN A 478 4.54 -10.40 -10.66
C ASN A 478 4.81 -11.60 -9.74
N LEU A 479 5.23 -12.75 -10.29
CA LEU A 479 5.47 -13.99 -9.53
C LEU A 479 6.93 -14.23 -9.17
N ALA A 480 7.86 -13.61 -9.90
CA ALA A 480 9.29 -13.77 -9.66
C ALA A 480 9.73 -13.32 -8.26
N SER A 481 10.83 -13.90 -7.80
CA SER A 481 11.45 -13.55 -6.53
C SER A 481 11.68 -12.05 -6.38
N LYS A 482 11.17 -11.47 -5.32
CA LYS A 482 11.37 -10.07 -4.97
C LYS A 482 12.73 -9.82 -4.27
N ARG A 483 13.68 -10.79 -4.36
CA ARG A 483 15.00 -10.70 -3.73
C ARG A 483 15.76 -9.43 -4.11
N TRP A 484 15.62 -8.94 -5.36
CA TRP A 484 16.24 -7.69 -5.79
C TRP A 484 15.80 -6.50 -4.90
N VAL A 485 14.54 -6.51 -4.44
CA VAL A 485 13.98 -5.50 -3.54
C VAL A 485 14.51 -5.73 -2.12
N TYR A 486 14.16 -6.85 -1.50
CA TYR A 486 14.39 -7.04 -0.06
C TYR A 486 15.87 -7.28 0.31
N ARG A 487 16.79 -7.57 -0.65
CA ARG A 487 18.23 -7.60 -0.37
C ARG A 487 18.82 -6.24 0.03
N GLN A 488 18.11 -5.14 -0.21
CA GLN A 488 18.49 -3.78 0.14
C GLN A 488 18.05 -3.38 1.54
N TYR A 489 17.23 -4.22 2.17
CA TYR A 489 16.64 -3.98 3.49
C TYR A 489 17.35 -4.79 4.57
N ASP A 490 17.62 -4.17 5.71
CA ASP A 490 17.93 -4.94 6.92
C ASP A 490 16.63 -5.53 7.47
N HIS A 491 16.52 -6.83 7.42
CA HIS A 491 15.37 -7.57 7.96
C HIS A 491 15.67 -8.29 9.29
N MET A 492 16.89 -8.10 9.85
CA MET A 492 17.32 -8.78 11.07
C MET A 492 17.65 -7.83 12.22
N VAL A 493 17.74 -6.53 12.01
CA VAL A 493 17.98 -5.56 13.07
C VAL A 493 16.98 -5.76 14.21
N ARG A 494 17.40 -5.60 15.46
CA ARG A 494 16.67 -5.90 16.70
C ARG A 494 16.46 -7.40 16.96
N THR A 495 16.77 -8.30 16.04
CA THR A 495 16.74 -9.77 16.24
C THR A 495 15.38 -10.37 16.62
N ASN A 496 14.30 -9.75 16.18
CA ASN A 496 12.92 -10.25 16.41
C ASN A 496 12.42 -11.15 15.27
N THR A 497 12.97 -11.01 14.05
CA THR A 497 12.52 -11.72 12.87
C THR A 497 12.73 -13.23 12.99
N VAL A 498 11.66 -13.99 12.82
CA VAL A 498 11.63 -15.46 12.82
C VAL A 498 11.49 -15.98 11.39
N VAL A 499 10.59 -15.38 10.61
CA VAL A 499 10.42 -15.67 9.19
C VAL A 499 10.77 -14.40 8.42
N PRO A 500 11.90 -14.38 7.70
CA PRO A 500 12.35 -13.27 6.90
C PRO A 500 11.57 -13.18 5.57
N PRO A 501 11.77 -12.11 4.74
CA PRO A 501 11.06 -11.94 3.48
C PRO A 501 11.18 -13.14 2.53
N GLY A 502 10.09 -13.48 1.85
CA GLY A 502 10.01 -14.54 0.82
C GLY A 502 9.13 -15.72 1.21
N SER A 503 8.38 -15.66 2.30
CA SER A 503 7.31 -16.60 2.67
C SER A 503 5.95 -15.89 2.63
N ASP A 504 4.85 -16.62 2.81
CA ASP A 504 3.47 -16.10 2.76
C ASP A 504 3.26 -14.91 3.70
N ALA A 505 3.80 -14.99 4.92
CA ALA A 505 3.82 -13.89 5.86
C ALA A 505 5.18 -13.76 6.56
N ALA A 506 5.54 -12.54 6.93
CA ALA A 506 6.64 -12.29 7.84
C ALA A 506 6.23 -12.64 9.26
N ALA A 507 7.13 -13.25 10.06
CA ALA A 507 6.85 -13.55 11.46
C ALA A 507 7.92 -12.95 12.38
N LEU A 508 7.46 -12.31 13.48
CA LEU A 508 8.32 -11.72 14.50
C LEU A 508 7.98 -12.24 15.87
N ARG A 509 8.99 -12.62 16.64
CA ARG A 509 8.79 -12.98 18.05
C ARG A 509 8.52 -11.73 18.90
N VAL A 510 7.62 -11.87 19.85
CA VAL A 510 7.42 -10.90 20.92
C VAL A 510 8.32 -11.30 22.08
N LYS A 511 9.45 -10.58 22.25
CA LYS A 511 10.43 -10.85 23.32
C LYS A 511 9.73 -10.89 24.68
N GLU A 512 10.28 -11.66 25.62
CA GLU A 512 9.74 -11.88 26.97
C GLU A 512 8.44 -12.70 27.00
N THR A 513 7.97 -13.18 25.86
CA THR A 513 6.80 -14.05 25.73
C THR A 513 7.15 -15.31 24.91
N ARG A 514 6.18 -16.23 24.77
CA ARG A 514 6.27 -17.34 23.81
C ARG A 514 5.64 -17.00 22.46
N ARG A 515 5.08 -15.81 22.31
CA ARG A 515 4.26 -15.41 21.16
C ARG A 515 5.09 -14.89 20.00
N SER A 516 4.54 -15.04 18.83
CA SER A 516 4.99 -14.34 17.62
C SER A 516 3.81 -13.65 16.94
N LEU A 517 4.10 -12.63 16.14
CA LEU A 517 3.16 -11.95 15.27
C LEU A 517 3.48 -12.29 13.83
N ALA A 518 2.48 -12.63 13.04
CA ALA A 518 2.62 -12.76 11.58
C ALA A 518 1.91 -11.60 10.87
N MET A 519 2.44 -11.15 9.74
CA MET A 519 1.91 -10.03 8.96
C MET A 519 2.04 -10.28 7.48
N SER A 520 1.00 -9.92 6.74
CA SER A 520 1.01 -9.88 5.27
C SER A 520 0.46 -8.54 4.74
N LEU A 521 0.80 -8.21 3.49
CA LEU A 521 0.20 -7.14 2.69
C LEU A 521 -0.26 -7.77 1.38
N ASP A 522 -1.53 -7.62 1.04
CA ASP A 522 -2.11 -8.30 -0.12
C ASP A 522 -3.12 -7.42 -0.87
N CYS A 523 -3.06 -7.44 -2.19
CA CYS A 523 -4.08 -6.90 -3.10
C CYS A 523 -3.82 -7.30 -4.55
N ASN A 524 -4.81 -7.88 -5.23
CA ASN A 524 -4.80 -8.05 -6.67
C ASN A 524 -5.63 -6.96 -7.36
N GLY A 525 -4.97 -5.94 -7.93
CA GLY A 525 -5.61 -4.81 -8.60
C GLY A 525 -6.41 -5.20 -9.85
N ARG A 526 -6.04 -6.27 -10.56
CA ARG A 526 -6.79 -6.79 -11.72
C ARG A 526 -8.17 -7.29 -11.29
N TYR A 527 -8.23 -8.04 -10.19
CA TYR A 527 -9.52 -8.49 -9.63
C TYR A 527 -10.40 -7.31 -9.23
N CYS A 528 -9.83 -6.33 -8.54
CA CYS A 528 -10.56 -5.13 -8.13
C CYS A 528 -11.02 -4.28 -9.32
N ARG A 529 -10.24 -4.24 -10.42
CA ARG A 529 -10.61 -3.54 -11.67
C ARG A 529 -11.82 -4.19 -12.34
N LEU A 530 -11.89 -5.51 -12.35
CA LEU A 530 -12.99 -6.26 -12.98
C LEU A 530 -14.23 -6.33 -12.08
N ASN A 531 -14.06 -6.60 -10.79
CA ASN A 531 -15.14 -6.65 -9.82
C ASN A 531 -14.65 -6.13 -8.45
N PRO A 532 -14.86 -4.85 -8.14
CA PRO A 532 -14.30 -4.22 -6.92
C PRO A 532 -14.73 -4.91 -5.62
N ARG A 533 -15.97 -5.39 -5.55
CA ARG A 533 -16.50 -6.07 -4.35
C ARG A 533 -15.87 -7.44 -4.16
N GLU A 534 -15.81 -8.25 -5.21
CA GLU A 534 -15.22 -9.58 -5.14
C GLU A 534 -13.69 -9.50 -4.96
N GLY A 535 -13.02 -8.60 -5.69
CA GLY A 535 -11.58 -8.38 -5.55
C GLY A 535 -11.18 -7.95 -4.14
N ALA A 536 -11.97 -7.09 -3.50
CA ALA A 536 -11.74 -6.67 -2.13
C ALA A 536 -11.96 -7.81 -1.11
N LYS A 537 -12.96 -8.68 -1.32
CA LYS A 537 -13.14 -9.90 -0.49
C LYS A 537 -11.94 -10.83 -0.62
N LEU A 538 -11.47 -11.05 -1.86
CA LEU A 538 -10.31 -11.90 -2.13
C LEU A 538 -9.05 -11.37 -1.46
N ALA A 539 -8.78 -10.05 -1.50
CA ALA A 539 -7.63 -9.44 -0.85
C ALA A 539 -7.63 -9.67 0.67
N VAL A 540 -8.77 -9.52 1.35
CA VAL A 540 -8.89 -9.80 2.79
C VAL A 540 -8.70 -11.29 3.08
N ALA A 541 -9.26 -12.17 2.26
CA ALA A 541 -9.17 -13.62 2.44
C ALA A 541 -7.74 -14.14 2.23
N GLU A 542 -7.04 -13.63 1.20
CA GLU A 542 -5.65 -13.98 0.90
C GLU A 542 -4.72 -13.52 2.02
N ALA A 543 -4.84 -12.27 2.47
CA ALA A 543 -4.09 -11.77 3.62
C ALA A 543 -4.28 -12.65 4.87
N ALA A 544 -5.50 -13.13 5.10
CA ALA A 544 -5.79 -14.04 6.21
C ALA A 544 -5.17 -15.43 5.99
N ARG A 545 -5.24 -16.00 4.76
CA ARG A 545 -4.59 -17.29 4.44
C ARG A 545 -3.08 -17.24 4.64
N ASN A 546 -2.44 -16.16 4.21
CA ASN A 546 -1.00 -15.96 4.33
C ASN A 546 -0.54 -16.02 5.79
N VAL A 547 -1.21 -15.31 6.69
CA VAL A 547 -0.86 -15.39 8.11
C VAL A 547 -1.21 -16.75 8.72
N VAL A 548 -2.27 -17.42 8.25
CA VAL A 548 -2.65 -18.79 8.69
C VAL A 548 -1.60 -19.80 8.26
N CYS A 549 -1.09 -19.74 7.04
CA CYS A 549 0.00 -20.62 6.56
C CYS A 549 1.28 -20.45 7.38
N SER A 550 1.47 -19.28 8.00
CA SER A 550 2.58 -19.04 8.95
C SER A 550 2.29 -19.51 10.39
N GLY A 551 1.10 -20.09 10.66
CA GLY A 551 0.68 -20.60 11.96
C GLY A 551 -0.04 -19.57 12.84
N ALA A 552 -0.41 -18.41 12.30
CA ALA A 552 -1.07 -17.35 13.04
C ALA A 552 -2.60 -17.38 12.88
N ARG A 553 -3.29 -17.08 13.96
CA ARG A 553 -4.72 -16.73 13.92
C ARG A 553 -4.86 -15.27 13.50
N PRO A 554 -5.60 -14.96 12.41
CA PRO A 554 -5.90 -13.59 12.02
C PRO A 554 -6.53 -12.81 13.19
N LEU A 555 -6.07 -11.57 13.42
CA LEU A 555 -6.56 -10.70 14.49
C LEU A 555 -7.34 -9.52 13.98
N ALA A 556 -6.72 -8.70 13.15
CA ALA A 556 -7.27 -7.43 12.69
C ALA A 556 -6.56 -6.95 11.42
N ILE A 557 -7.16 -6.00 10.71
CA ILE A 557 -6.57 -5.38 9.53
C ILE A 557 -6.39 -3.87 9.67
N THR A 558 -5.41 -3.35 8.92
CA THR A 558 -5.35 -1.97 8.44
C THR A 558 -5.45 -1.98 6.92
N ASN A 559 -5.79 -0.86 6.29
CA ASN A 559 -5.91 -0.80 4.83
C ASN A 559 -5.37 0.50 4.24
N CYS A 560 -4.93 0.45 2.98
CA CYS A 560 -4.59 1.63 2.18
C CYS A 560 -5.35 1.57 0.86
N LEU A 561 -6.32 2.48 0.68
CA LEU A 561 -7.27 2.46 -0.42
C LEU A 561 -6.83 3.43 -1.50
N ASN A 562 -6.21 2.92 -2.58
CA ASN A 562 -5.68 3.72 -3.67
C ASN A 562 -6.65 3.72 -4.85
N PHE A 563 -7.14 4.89 -5.25
CA PHE A 563 -8.14 5.09 -6.31
C PHE A 563 -7.80 6.32 -7.15
N ALA A 564 -8.35 6.39 -8.36
CA ALA A 564 -8.35 7.58 -9.21
C ALA A 564 -9.22 8.71 -8.62
N SER A 565 -9.56 9.74 -9.40
CA SER A 565 -10.34 10.90 -8.92
C SER A 565 -11.73 10.50 -8.39
N PRO A 566 -12.09 10.93 -7.15
CA PRO A 566 -13.41 10.68 -6.56
C PRO A 566 -14.53 11.48 -7.25
N GLU A 567 -14.21 12.37 -8.17
CA GLU A 567 -15.17 13.13 -8.95
C GLU A 567 -15.77 12.33 -10.11
N ARG A 568 -15.10 11.20 -10.45
CA ARG A 568 -15.59 10.26 -11.47
C ARG A 568 -16.60 9.28 -10.84
N PRO A 569 -17.84 9.25 -11.32
CA PRO A 569 -18.91 8.43 -10.72
C PRO A 569 -18.59 6.93 -10.67
N GLU A 570 -17.83 6.42 -11.66
CA GLU A 570 -17.40 5.02 -11.71
C GLU A 570 -16.38 4.68 -10.63
N VAL A 571 -15.48 5.62 -10.34
CA VAL A 571 -14.47 5.48 -9.29
C VAL A 571 -15.15 5.42 -7.92
N MET A 572 -16.11 6.30 -7.67
CA MET A 572 -16.85 6.30 -6.41
C MET A 572 -17.75 5.09 -6.25
N TRP A 573 -18.31 4.56 -7.35
CA TRP A 573 -19.03 3.30 -7.29
C TRP A 573 -18.07 2.14 -6.96
N ALA A 574 -16.91 2.04 -7.63
CA ALA A 574 -15.91 1.03 -7.34
C ALA A 574 -15.39 1.13 -5.90
N PHE A 575 -15.17 2.36 -5.39
CA PHE A 575 -14.81 2.59 -3.99
C PHE A 575 -15.88 2.07 -3.03
N SER A 576 -17.15 2.38 -3.30
CA SER A 576 -18.29 1.92 -2.51
C SER A 576 -18.38 0.39 -2.46
N GLU A 577 -18.27 -0.29 -3.60
CA GLU A 577 -18.30 -1.76 -3.69
C GLU A 577 -17.09 -2.40 -2.98
N THR A 578 -15.91 -1.80 -3.11
CA THR A 578 -14.69 -2.23 -2.38
C THR A 578 -14.92 -2.22 -0.87
N ILE A 579 -15.50 -1.14 -0.33
CA ILE A 579 -15.81 -1.04 1.11
C ILE A 579 -16.78 -2.14 1.53
N ASP A 580 -17.81 -2.42 0.74
CA ASP A 580 -18.76 -3.49 1.06
C ASP A 580 -18.12 -4.88 1.02
N GLY A 581 -17.27 -5.15 0.01
CA GLY A 581 -16.53 -6.40 -0.10
C GLY A 581 -15.58 -6.63 1.09
N MET A 582 -14.79 -5.62 1.46
CA MET A 582 -13.94 -5.67 2.65
C MET A 582 -14.76 -5.93 3.92
N ALA A 583 -15.87 -5.21 4.10
CA ALA A 583 -16.72 -5.33 5.29
C ALA A 583 -17.33 -6.73 5.40
N GLU A 584 -17.73 -7.36 4.30
CA GLU A 584 -18.25 -8.73 4.27
C GLU A 584 -17.18 -9.74 4.71
N ALA A 585 -15.99 -9.68 4.12
CA ALA A 585 -14.90 -10.59 4.44
C ALA A 585 -14.41 -10.41 5.89
N CYS A 586 -14.23 -9.16 6.34
CA CYS A 586 -13.80 -8.86 7.70
C CYS A 586 -14.81 -9.37 8.75
N ARG A 587 -16.12 -9.24 8.50
CA ARG A 587 -17.13 -9.79 9.41
C ARG A 587 -17.12 -11.32 9.45
N ALA A 588 -16.97 -11.97 8.28
CA ALA A 588 -16.93 -13.43 8.20
C ALA A 588 -15.70 -14.00 8.91
N LEU A 589 -14.54 -13.37 8.77
CA LEU A 589 -13.28 -13.82 9.36
C LEU A 589 -13.08 -13.32 10.81
N GLY A 590 -13.93 -12.38 11.29
CA GLY A 590 -13.79 -11.81 12.63
C GLY A 590 -12.58 -10.88 12.80
N THR A 591 -12.16 -10.21 11.73
CA THR A 591 -11.00 -9.32 11.70
C THR A 591 -11.43 -7.86 11.61
N PRO A 592 -11.55 -7.11 12.72
CA PRO A 592 -11.94 -5.71 12.70
C PRO A 592 -10.91 -4.84 11.98
N VAL A 593 -11.38 -3.72 11.42
CA VAL A 593 -10.54 -2.70 10.81
C VAL A 593 -10.06 -1.73 11.90
N THR A 594 -8.75 -1.66 12.12
CA THR A 594 -8.16 -0.82 13.17
C THR A 594 -7.94 0.62 12.74
N GLY A 595 -7.85 0.85 11.45
CA GLY A 595 -7.57 2.13 10.82
C GLY A 595 -7.15 1.93 9.37
N GLY A 596 -6.71 3.00 8.73
CA GLY A 596 -6.23 2.95 7.36
C GLY A 596 -6.08 4.33 6.76
N ASN A 597 -5.80 4.35 5.47
CA ASN A 597 -5.61 5.56 4.66
C ASN A 597 -6.43 5.46 3.37
N VAL A 598 -6.91 6.59 2.87
CA VAL A 598 -7.50 6.70 1.54
C VAL A 598 -6.65 7.64 0.69
N SER A 599 -6.18 7.15 -0.44
CA SER A 599 -5.45 7.89 -1.45
C SER A 599 -6.28 7.98 -2.72
N PHE A 600 -6.81 9.14 -3.00
CA PHE A 600 -7.50 9.48 -4.25
C PHE A 600 -6.58 10.23 -5.22
N TYR A 601 -7.10 10.53 -6.40
CA TYR A 601 -6.41 11.28 -7.47
C TYR A 601 -5.14 10.58 -7.99
N ASN A 602 -5.04 9.24 -7.86
CA ASN A 602 -3.96 8.50 -8.49
C ASN A 602 -4.29 8.31 -9.98
N GLU A 603 -4.18 9.38 -10.73
CA GLU A 603 -4.40 9.40 -12.18
C GLU A 603 -3.50 10.43 -12.86
N THR A 604 -3.19 10.20 -14.14
CA THR A 604 -2.38 11.08 -14.98
C THR A 604 -3.05 11.16 -16.35
N GLU A 605 -3.28 12.37 -16.86
CA GLU A 605 -3.90 12.60 -18.18
C GLU A 605 -5.26 11.88 -18.35
N GLY A 606 -6.03 11.75 -17.28
CA GLY A 606 -7.32 11.09 -17.26
C GLY A 606 -7.27 9.56 -17.15
N GLU A 607 -6.06 8.96 -17.16
CA GLU A 607 -5.87 7.53 -16.95
C GLU A 607 -5.59 7.24 -15.48
N GLY A 608 -6.50 6.51 -14.83
CA GLY A 608 -6.41 6.19 -13.41
C GLY A 608 -5.84 4.81 -13.14
N VAL A 609 -5.24 4.65 -11.96
CA VAL A 609 -4.83 3.33 -11.47
C VAL A 609 -6.02 2.38 -11.30
N TYR A 610 -5.77 1.09 -11.31
CA TYR A 610 -6.77 0.13 -10.88
C TYR A 610 -7.18 0.39 -9.42
N PRO A 611 -8.44 0.15 -9.04
CA PRO A 611 -8.82 0.10 -7.62
C PRO A 611 -7.86 -0.83 -6.87
N THR A 612 -7.08 -0.29 -5.93
CA THR A 612 -6.02 -1.04 -5.24
C THR A 612 -6.17 -0.90 -3.72
N PRO A 613 -7.12 -1.64 -3.12
CA PRO A 613 -7.30 -1.69 -1.68
C PRO A 613 -6.28 -2.62 -1.04
N VAL A 614 -5.12 -2.10 -0.67
CA VAL A 614 -4.08 -2.90 0.03
C VAL A 614 -4.54 -3.22 1.44
N ILE A 615 -4.54 -4.51 1.77
CA ILE A 615 -4.91 -5.04 3.09
C ILE A 615 -3.65 -5.41 3.86
N GLY A 616 -3.46 -4.82 5.02
CA GLY A 616 -2.43 -5.23 5.98
C GLY A 616 -3.05 -6.08 7.09
N MET A 617 -2.81 -7.38 7.09
CA MET A 617 -3.32 -8.32 8.08
C MET A 617 -2.29 -8.55 9.18
N LEU A 618 -2.74 -8.51 10.43
CA LEU A 618 -1.98 -8.93 11.58
C LEU A 618 -2.57 -10.21 12.16
N GLY A 619 -1.73 -11.21 12.40
CA GLY A 619 -2.09 -12.47 13.05
C GLY A 619 -1.23 -12.77 14.28
N LEU A 620 -1.75 -13.58 15.19
CA LEU A 620 -1.09 -14.00 16.44
C LEU A 620 -0.76 -15.49 16.42
N ILE A 621 0.50 -15.82 16.67
CA ILE A 621 0.99 -17.16 16.96
C ILE A 621 1.16 -17.25 18.48
N GLU A 622 0.34 -18.05 19.15
CA GLU A 622 0.34 -18.18 20.61
C GLU A 622 1.64 -18.83 21.15
N ASP A 623 2.23 -19.72 20.38
CA ASP A 623 3.55 -20.32 20.68
C ASP A 623 4.44 -20.29 19.43
N ALA A 624 5.55 -19.60 19.49
CA ALA A 624 6.50 -19.43 18.38
C ALA A 624 7.00 -20.76 17.77
N ARG A 625 6.87 -21.88 18.49
CA ARG A 625 7.19 -23.23 17.99
C ARG A 625 6.26 -23.68 16.87
N HIS A 626 5.06 -23.09 16.76
CA HIS A 626 4.11 -23.38 15.71
C HIS A 626 4.30 -22.47 14.48
N THR A 627 5.39 -21.71 14.41
CA THR A 627 5.71 -20.94 13.19
C THR A 627 6.01 -21.88 12.04
N THR A 628 5.30 -21.70 10.93
CA THR A 628 5.40 -22.53 9.74
C THR A 628 5.84 -21.67 8.54
N THR A 629 6.37 -22.29 7.49
CA THR A 629 6.78 -21.64 6.25
C THR A 629 6.40 -22.50 5.05
N GLN A 630 6.35 -21.90 3.87
CA GLN A 630 5.90 -22.54 2.63
C GLN A 630 6.79 -23.69 2.12
N TRP A 631 8.10 -23.62 2.35
CA TRP A 631 9.07 -24.55 1.74
C TRP A 631 9.00 -25.95 2.30
N PHE A 632 9.08 -26.97 1.44
CA PHE A 632 9.23 -28.36 1.85
C PHE A 632 10.50 -28.55 2.70
N LYS A 633 10.44 -29.41 3.71
CA LYS A 633 11.50 -29.51 4.72
C LYS A 633 12.38 -30.73 4.53
N GLU A 634 11.79 -31.90 4.28
CA GLU A 634 12.45 -33.18 4.22
C GLU A 634 11.85 -34.03 3.09
N ALA A 635 12.66 -34.97 2.54
CA ALA A 635 12.17 -35.95 1.59
C ALA A 635 11.31 -37.01 2.29
N GLY A 636 10.24 -37.48 1.62
CA GLY A 636 9.33 -38.51 2.11
C GLY A 636 8.16 -37.95 2.93
N ASP A 637 7.99 -36.65 3.00
CA ASP A 637 6.77 -36.05 3.56
C ASP A 637 5.61 -36.20 2.56
N ALA A 638 4.41 -36.52 3.04
CA ALA A 638 3.20 -36.50 2.26
C ALA A 638 2.75 -35.06 1.98
N ILE A 639 2.30 -34.79 0.75
CA ILE A 639 1.77 -33.48 0.32
C ILE A 639 0.26 -33.61 0.20
N LEU A 640 -0.46 -32.73 0.90
CA LEU A 640 -1.92 -32.64 0.85
C LEU A 640 -2.36 -31.29 0.32
N LEU A 641 -3.47 -31.29 -0.42
CA LEU A 641 -4.15 -30.07 -0.86
C LEU A 641 -5.50 -29.96 -0.15
N LEU A 642 -5.68 -28.88 0.60
CA LEU A 642 -6.94 -28.48 1.22
C LEU A 642 -7.72 -27.59 0.24
N GLY A 643 -9.05 -27.81 0.12
CA GLY A 643 -9.93 -27.06 -0.77
C GLY A 643 -10.14 -27.70 -2.13
N VAL A 644 -10.80 -26.98 -3.03
CA VAL A 644 -11.16 -27.46 -4.39
C VAL A 644 -10.67 -26.51 -5.47
N THR A 645 -10.28 -27.04 -6.62
CA THR A 645 -9.98 -26.26 -7.82
C THR A 645 -11.26 -26.03 -8.62
N ARG A 646 -11.44 -24.83 -9.16
CA ARG A 646 -12.48 -24.46 -10.12
C ARG A 646 -11.83 -23.96 -11.41
N ASN A 647 -12.62 -23.73 -12.45
CA ASN A 647 -12.12 -23.11 -13.68
C ASN A 647 -12.07 -21.56 -13.51
N ASP A 648 -11.15 -21.09 -12.68
CA ASP A 648 -10.93 -19.67 -12.38
C ASP A 648 -9.67 -19.15 -13.10
N LEU A 649 -9.72 -19.13 -14.45
CA LEU A 649 -8.63 -18.68 -15.32
C LEU A 649 -8.77 -17.20 -15.74
N GLY A 650 -9.91 -16.56 -15.45
CA GLY A 650 -10.14 -15.14 -15.74
C GLY A 650 -9.31 -14.24 -14.85
N ALA A 651 -8.82 -13.13 -15.39
CA ALA A 651 -7.93 -12.17 -14.73
C ALA A 651 -6.61 -12.76 -14.17
N SER A 652 -6.29 -14.03 -14.51
CA SER A 652 -5.12 -14.74 -13.98
C SER A 652 -3.80 -14.22 -14.55
N GLU A 653 -2.71 -14.52 -13.85
CA GLU A 653 -1.36 -14.25 -14.38
C GLU A 653 -1.06 -15.10 -15.62
N LEU A 654 -1.64 -16.32 -15.71
CA LEU A 654 -1.55 -17.13 -16.92
C LEU A 654 -2.09 -16.37 -18.14
N LEU A 655 -3.29 -15.79 -18.02
CA LEU A 655 -3.89 -15.04 -19.12
C LEU A 655 -3.02 -13.84 -19.50
N SER A 656 -2.48 -13.13 -18.52
CA SER A 656 -1.59 -11.98 -18.71
C SER A 656 -0.35 -12.34 -19.53
N ILE A 657 0.36 -13.44 -19.19
CA ILE A 657 1.57 -13.83 -19.91
C ILE A 657 1.29 -14.42 -21.31
N LEU A 658 0.14 -15.07 -21.50
CA LEU A 658 -0.23 -15.64 -22.80
C LEU A 658 -0.79 -14.60 -23.77
N ALA A 659 -1.51 -13.59 -23.26
CA ALA A 659 -2.00 -12.47 -24.08
C ALA A 659 -0.89 -11.48 -24.47
N GLY A 660 0.28 -11.53 -23.84
CA GLY A 660 1.43 -10.67 -24.13
C GLY A 660 1.29 -9.22 -23.64
N VAL A 661 0.26 -8.93 -22.83
CA VAL A 661 0.05 -7.61 -22.25
C VAL A 661 0.12 -7.76 -20.72
N ALA A 662 1.19 -7.27 -20.15
CA ALA A 662 1.42 -7.37 -18.71
C ALA A 662 0.30 -6.65 -17.92
N GLY A 663 -0.39 -7.40 -17.07
CA GLY A 663 -1.40 -6.87 -16.18
C GLY A 663 -2.75 -6.53 -16.81
N GLU A 664 -3.06 -6.99 -18.02
CA GLU A 664 -4.38 -6.78 -18.60
C GLU A 664 -5.46 -7.53 -17.80
N ALA A 665 -6.46 -6.78 -17.34
CA ALA A 665 -7.60 -7.33 -16.63
C ALA A 665 -8.69 -7.75 -17.61
N SER A 666 -8.87 -9.07 -17.81
CA SER A 666 -9.94 -9.62 -18.63
C SER A 666 -10.48 -10.94 -18.07
N GLY A 667 -11.72 -11.29 -18.45
CA GLY A 667 -12.42 -12.46 -17.94
C GLY A 667 -13.11 -12.27 -16.59
N ALA A 668 -13.67 -13.34 -16.07
CA ALA A 668 -14.38 -13.34 -14.78
C ALA A 668 -13.41 -13.45 -13.60
N VAL A 669 -13.67 -12.69 -12.55
CA VAL A 669 -12.94 -12.79 -11.28
C VAL A 669 -13.34 -14.07 -10.53
N PRO A 670 -12.40 -14.79 -9.91
CA PRO A 670 -12.72 -15.91 -9.03
C PRO A 670 -13.75 -15.55 -7.96
N ARG A 671 -14.71 -16.43 -7.72
CA ARG A 671 -15.73 -16.21 -6.67
C ARG A 671 -15.28 -16.80 -5.34
N LEU A 672 -15.32 -15.98 -4.32
CA LEU A 672 -14.99 -16.39 -2.95
C LEU A 672 -16.25 -16.88 -2.21
N ASP A 673 -16.17 -18.11 -1.68
CA ASP A 673 -17.09 -18.63 -0.68
C ASP A 673 -16.46 -18.41 0.70
N LEU A 674 -16.96 -17.45 1.46
CA LEU A 674 -16.40 -17.07 2.76
C LEU A 674 -16.50 -18.17 3.83
N GLU A 675 -17.51 -19.04 3.76
CA GLU A 675 -17.62 -20.16 4.70
C GLU A 675 -16.62 -21.28 4.35
N ALA A 676 -16.42 -21.57 3.07
CA ALA A 676 -15.39 -22.50 2.62
C ALA A 676 -13.98 -21.97 2.95
N GLU A 677 -13.74 -20.70 2.73
CA GLU A 677 -12.49 -20.03 3.08
C GLU A 677 -12.15 -20.17 4.57
N LYS A 678 -13.10 -19.82 5.41
CA LYS A 678 -12.96 -19.93 6.87
C LYS A 678 -12.72 -21.37 7.33
N ALA A 679 -13.40 -22.33 6.71
CA ALA A 679 -13.22 -23.74 7.03
C ALA A 679 -11.82 -24.24 6.65
N VAL A 680 -11.29 -23.88 5.48
CA VAL A 680 -9.94 -24.24 5.02
C VAL A 680 -8.88 -23.62 5.93
N GLN A 681 -8.99 -22.33 6.23
CA GLN A 681 -8.07 -21.65 7.15
C GLN A 681 -8.07 -22.30 8.55
N LYS A 682 -9.25 -22.65 9.06
CA LYS A 682 -9.39 -23.33 10.35
C LYS A 682 -8.69 -24.69 10.37
N VAL A 683 -8.89 -25.53 9.34
CA VAL A 683 -8.23 -26.85 9.23
C VAL A 683 -6.71 -26.72 9.20
N CYS A 684 -6.19 -25.80 8.39
CA CYS A 684 -4.76 -25.55 8.31
C CYS A 684 -4.19 -25.13 9.68
N LEU A 685 -4.81 -24.15 10.32
CA LEU A 685 -4.35 -23.64 11.61
C LEU A 685 -4.41 -24.67 12.73
N GLU A 686 -5.51 -25.45 12.83
CA GLU A 686 -5.64 -26.54 13.80
C GLU A 686 -4.55 -27.61 13.60
N ALA A 687 -4.26 -27.99 12.36
CA ALA A 687 -3.22 -28.95 12.04
C ALA A 687 -1.80 -28.44 12.38
N ILE A 688 -1.52 -27.15 12.13
CA ILE A 688 -0.25 -26.51 12.53
C ILE A 688 -0.12 -26.48 14.06
N GLN A 689 -1.16 -26.05 14.77
CA GLN A 689 -1.15 -25.94 16.24
C GLN A 689 -1.04 -27.31 16.93
N ALA A 690 -1.55 -28.36 16.31
CA ALA A 690 -1.36 -29.74 16.77
C ALA A 690 0.06 -30.29 16.50
N GLY A 691 0.91 -29.53 15.78
CA GLY A 691 2.28 -29.95 15.43
C GLY A 691 2.34 -31.01 14.33
N LEU A 692 1.28 -31.18 13.54
CA LEU A 692 1.17 -32.18 12.49
C LEU A 692 1.82 -31.73 11.17
N VAL A 693 1.86 -30.41 10.92
CA VAL A 693 2.28 -29.82 9.66
C VAL A 693 3.75 -29.39 9.71
N ARG A 694 4.49 -29.65 8.62
CA ARG A 694 5.87 -29.19 8.42
C ARG A 694 5.98 -27.95 7.57
N SER A 695 5.19 -27.84 6.50
CA SER A 695 5.08 -26.65 5.66
C SER A 695 3.63 -26.38 5.30
N ALA A 696 3.31 -25.11 5.09
CA ALA A 696 2.01 -24.67 4.59
C ALA A 696 2.22 -23.51 3.63
N HIS A 697 1.47 -23.50 2.51
CA HIS A 697 1.54 -22.48 1.48
C HIS A 697 0.16 -22.29 0.85
N ASP A 698 -0.29 -21.05 0.68
CA ASP A 698 -1.55 -20.78 0.01
C ASP A 698 -1.41 -20.94 -1.53
N CYS A 699 -2.52 -21.19 -2.22
CA CYS A 699 -2.56 -21.15 -3.68
C CYS A 699 -3.29 -19.87 -4.11
N SER A 700 -2.55 -18.94 -4.70
CA SER A 700 -3.04 -17.64 -5.18
C SER A 700 -2.62 -17.39 -6.64
N ASP A 701 -1.97 -16.28 -6.94
CA ASP A 701 -1.55 -15.89 -8.28
C ASP A 701 -0.69 -16.98 -8.94
N GLY A 702 -1.03 -17.35 -10.21
CA GLY A 702 -0.37 -18.42 -10.96
C GLY A 702 -0.85 -19.83 -10.63
N GLY A 703 -1.68 -20.02 -9.60
CA GLY A 703 -2.37 -21.25 -9.26
C GLY A 703 -1.50 -22.35 -8.64
N LEU A 704 -2.01 -23.58 -8.66
CA LEU A 704 -1.42 -24.73 -7.96
C LEU A 704 0.01 -25.06 -8.41
N ALA A 705 0.28 -25.00 -9.72
CA ALA A 705 1.59 -25.35 -10.26
C ALA A 705 2.69 -24.39 -9.80
N VAL A 706 2.39 -23.09 -9.69
CA VAL A 706 3.32 -22.08 -9.15
C VAL A 706 3.54 -22.31 -7.66
N ALA A 707 2.49 -22.50 -6.87
CA ALA A 707 2.60 -22.74 -5.44
C ALA A 707 3.41 -24.02 -5.11
N LEU A 708 3.27 -25.09 -5.91
CA LEU A 708 4.09 -26.30 -5.80
C LEU A 708 5.57 -26.02 -6.12
N ALA A 709 5.84 -25.22 -7.16
CA ALA A 709 7.21 -24.88 -7.53
C ALA A 709 7.89 -24.05 -6.43
N GLU A 710 7.19 -23.06 -5.88
CA GLU A 710 7.70 -22.21 -4.78
C GLU A 710 7.95 -23.02 -3.49
N SER A 711 7.09 -24.00 -3.21
CA SER A 711 7.31 -24.92 -2.10
C SER A 711 8.58 -25.78 -2.25
N CYS A 712 9.01 -26.05 -3.48
CA CYS A 712 10.23 -26.81 -3.78
C CYS A 712 11.52 -25.98 -3.68
N PHE A 713 11.47 -24.66 -3.82
CA PHE A 713 12.65 -23.80 -3.91
C PHE A 713 13.48 -23.79 -2.62
N SER A 714 14.77 -23.47 -2.77
CA SER A 714 15.67 -23.30 -1.65
C SER A 714 15.32 -22.05 -0.82
N SER A 715 15.60 -22.10 0.46
CA SER A 715 15.37 -20.97 1.37
C SER A 715 16.55 -20.81 2.33
N TYR A 716 16.53 -19.82 3.21
CA TYR A 716 17.58 -19.47 4.17
C TYR A 716 18.25 -20.69 4.82
N GLY A 717 19.41 -21.13 4.24
CA GLY A 717 20.20 -22.27 4.73
C GLY A 717 19.59 -23.65 4.48
N ARG A 718 18.57 -23.76 3.62
CA ARG A 718 17.98 -25.03 3.18
C ARG A 718 18.14 -25.21 1.69
N GLU A 719 18.47 -26.42 1.29
CA GLU A 719 18.51 -26.84 -0.11
C GLU A 719 17.08 -27.00 -0.67
N ALA A 720 16.94 -26.92 -1.98
CA ALA A 720 15.71 -27.19 -2.68
C ALA A 720 15.30 -28.67 -2.52
N VAL A 721 14.01 -28.95 -2.38
CA VAL A 721 13.46 -30.30 -2.26
C VAL A 721 12.39 -30.46 -3.34
N GLY A 722 12.57 -31.41 -4.27
CA GLY A 722 11.60 -31.70 -5.31
C GLY A 722 10.32 -32.36 -4.79
N ALA A 723 9.38 -32.59 -5.71
CA ALA A 723 8.11 -33.25 -5.38
C ALA A 723 7.60 -34.12 -6.53
N ARG A 724 6.94 -35.23 -6.19
CA ARG A 724 6.19 -36.05 -7.13
C ARG A 724 4.71 -35.95 -6.81
N ILE A 725 3.96 -35.40 -7.73
CA ILE A 725 2.55 -35.04 -7.59
C ILE A 725 1.68 -35.88 -8.51
N ASP A 726 0.58 -36.40 -7.99
CA ASP A 726 -0.52 -37.03 -8.75
C ASP A 726 -1.84 -36.32 -8.39
N LEU A 727 -2.39 -35.58 -9.34
CA LEU A 727 -3.60 -34.79 -9.16
C LEU A 727 -4.90 -35.56 -9.42
N SER A 728 -4.84 -36.86 -9.74
CA SER A 728 -6.01 -37.66 -10.13
C SER A 728 -7.12 -37.70 -9.07
N GLU A 729 -6.76 -37.86 -7.77
CA GLU A 729 -7.77 -37.81 -6.69
C GLU A 729 -8.36 -36.41 -6.56
N HIS A 730 -7.54 -35.36 -6.61
CA HIS A 730 -7.98 -33.98 -6.47
C HIS A 730 -8.86 -33.54 -7.66
N ALA A 731 -8.52 -33.91 -8.88
CA ALA A 731 -9.30 -33.66 -10.10
C ALA A 731 -10.72 -34.23 -9.98
N LYS A 732 -10.85 -35.49 -9.53
CA LYS A 732 -12.14 -36.16 -9.29
C LYS A 732 -12.95 -35.45 -8.19
N LEU A 733 -12.33 -35.08 -7.10
CA LEU A 733 -12.99 -34.40 -5.96
C LEU A 733 -13.43 -32.96 -6.33
N SER A 734 -12.68 -32.28 -7.19
CA SER A 734 -13.00 -30.95 -7.70
C SER A 734 -13.95 -30.96 -8.88
N GLY A 735 -14.11 -32.10 -9.58
CA GLY A 735 -14.90 -32.21 -10.81
C GLY A 735 -14.29 -31.48 -12.01
N ILE A 736 -12.95 -31.32 -12.02
CA ILE A 736 -12.19 -30.65 -13.08
C ILE A 736 -11.40 -31.69 -13.87
N GLY A 737 -11.59 -31.70 -15.19
CA GLY A 737 -10.83 -32.56 -16.11
C GLY A 737 -9.86 -31.81 -17.03
N ASP A 738 -9.91 -30.48 -17.02
CA ASP A 738 -9.10 -29.59 -17.85
C ASP A 738 -7.74 -29.35 -17.19
N ALA A 739 -6.63 -29.70 -17.84
CA ALA A 739 -5.28 -29.58 -17.28
C ALA A 739 -4.85 -28.14 -17.03
N PRO A 740 -5.07 -27.15 -17.93
CA PRO A 740 -4.82 -25.74 -17.63
C PRO A 740 -5.56 -25.25 -16.39
N ALA A 741 -6.83 -25.57 -16.24
CA ALA A 741 -7.61 -25.20 -15.06
C ALA A 741 -7.06 -25.85 -13.79
N LEU A 742 -6.72 -27.14 -13.86
CA LEU A 742 -6.18 -27.89 -12.71
C LEU A 742 -4.85 -27.31 -12.22
N LEU A 743 -3.98 -26.91 -13.14
CA LEU A 743 -2.62 -26.43 -12.86
C LEU A 743 -2.56 -24.93 -12.49
N PHE A 744 -3.30 -24.09 -13.23
CA PHE A 744 -3.06 -22.65 -13.26
C PHE A 744 -4.27 -21.79 -12.86
N SER A 745 -5.42 -22.40 -12.52
CA SER A 745 -6.53 -21.62 -11.95
C SER A 745 -6.13 -20.96 -10.65
N GLU A 746 -6.53 -19.70 -10.50
CA GLU A 746 -6.30 -18.91 -9.28
C GLU A 746 -7.51 -19.01 -8.33
N SER A 747 -8.06 -20.23 -8.19
CA SER A 747 -9.19 -20.50 -7.29
C SER A 747 -8.79 -20.23 -5.84
N PRO A 748 -9.54 -19.40 -5.09
CA PRO A 748 -9.27 -19.13 -3.69
C PRO A 748 -9.56 -20.35 -2.79
N SER A 749 -9.29 -20.20 -1.50
CA SER A 749 -9.59 -21.22 -0.48
C SER A 749 -8.88 -22.56 -0.71
N ARG A 750 -7.60 -22.51 -1.12
CA ARG A 750 -6.74 -23.68 -1.28
C ARG A 750 -5.42 -23.46 -0.54
N ILE A 751 -4.97 -24.52 0.17
CA ILE A 751 -3.68 -24.51 0.89
C ILE A 751 -2.97 -25.84 0.64
N ILE A 752 -1.69 -25.80 0.25
CA ILE A 752 -0.78 -26.95 0.21
C ILE A 752 -0.17 -27.12 1.59
N ILE A 753 -0.18 -28.33 2.13
CA ILE A 753 0.54 -28.64 3.37
C ILE A 753 1.41 -29.87 3.16
N SER A 754 2.59 -29.91 3.80
CA SER A 754 3.42 -31.11 3.90
C SER A 754 3.50 -31.60 5.33
N LEU A 755 3.53 -32.91 5.48
CA LEU A 755 3.54 -33.57 6.80
C LEU A 755 4.11 -34.97 6.73
N LYS A 756 4.47 -35.55 7.88
CA LYS A 756 4.88 -36.93 7.94
C LYS A 756 3.72 -37.84 7.52
N PRO A 757 3.99 -38.95 6.77
CA PRO A 757 2.94 -39.86 6.33
C PRO A 757 2.07 -40.42 7.48
N GLU A 758 2.63 -40.60 8.68
CA GLU A 758 1.92 -41.09 9.87
C GLU A 758 0.77 -40.18 10.33
N TYR A 759 0.79 -38.83 9.99
CA TYR A 759 -0.22 -37.85 10.37
C TYR A 759 -1.31 -37.61 9.32
N VAL A 760 -1.20 -38.25 8.14
CA VAL A 760 -2.18 -38.06 7.05
C VAL A 760 -3.62 -38.38 7.49
N SER A 761 -3.81 -39.47 8.22
CA SER A 761 -5.14 -39.89 8.70
C SER A 761 -5.74 -38.85 9.64
N GLU A 762 -4.92 -38.30 10.55
CA GLU A 762 -5.37 -37.32 11.55
C GLU A 762 -5.80 -36.01 10.90
N VAL A 763 -5.01 -35.51 9.94
CA VAL A 763 -5.35 -34.29 9.19
C VAL A 763 -6.59 -34.49 8.32
N LYS A 764 -6.74 -35.65 7.62
CA LYS A 764 -7.97 -35.98 6.88
C LYS A 764 -9.20 -36.04 7.80
N ASP A 765 -9.04 -36.46 9.06
CA ASP A 765 -10.13 -36.46 10.05
C ASP A 765 -10.50 -35.03 10.49
N VAL A 766 -9.53 -34.13 10.68
CA VAL A 766 -9.79 -32.71 10.95
C VAL A 766 -10.56 -32.08 9.79
N ALA A 767 -10.10 -32.28 8.55
CA ALA A 767 -10.72 -31.75 7.34
C ALA A 767 -12.16 -32.26 7.18
N ARG A 768 -12.40 -33.56 7.40
CA ARG A 768 -13.73 -34.18 7.28
C ARG A 768 -14.71 -33.58 8.29
N ARG A 769 -14.28 -33.35 9.54
CA ARG A 769 -15.14 -32.72 10.56
C ARG A 769 -15.51 -31.29 10.21
N ALA A 770 -14.63 -30.57 9.51
CA ALA A 770 -14.86 -29.21 9.03
C ALA A 770 -15.56 -29.13 7.66
N GLY A 771 -15.84 -30.27 7.01
CA GLY A 771 -16.44 -30.33 5.67
C GLY A 771 -15.49 -29.84 4.56
N VAL A 772 -14.19 -29.87 4.77
CA VAL A 772 -13.16 -29.45 3.82
C VAL A 772 -12.66 -30.64 3.00
N VAL A 773 -12.61 -30.47 1.67
CA VAL A 773 -11.95 -31.43 0.77
C VAL A 773 -10.44 -31.44 1.08
N CYS A 774 -9.89 -32.64 1.26
CA CYS A 774 -8.49 -32.86 1.56
C CYS A 774 -7.97 -34.06 0.76
N ALA A 775 -7.21 -33.80 -0.29
CA ALA A 775 -6.61 -34.82 -1.16
C ALA A 775 -5.13 -35.02 -0.80
N VAL A 776 -4.66 -36.26 -0.78
CA VAL A 776 -3.22 -36.53 -0.82
C VAL A 776 -2.80 -36.42 -2.29
N ILE A 777 -1.96 -35.46 -2.60
CA ILE A 777 -1.57 -35.17 -3.98
C ILE A 777 -0.12 -35.61 -4.28
N GLY A 778 0.64 -36.10 -3.31
CA GLY A 778 2.01 -36.56 -3.62
C GLY A 778 2.92 -36.67 -2.40
N GLU A 779 4.22 -36.68 -2.69
CA GLU A 779 5.30 -36.79 -1.71
C GLU A 779 6.48 -35.91 -2.09
N THR A 780 7.19 -35.40 -1.10
CA THR A 780 8.41 -34.61 -1.27
C THR A 780 9.62 -35.52 -1.52
N GLY A 781 10.56 -35.08 -2.37
CA GLY A 781 11.84 -35.75 -2.57
C GLY A 781 12.42 -35.53 -3.97
N GLY A 782 13.70 -35.82 -4.09
CA GLY A 782 14.45 -35.67 -5.32
C GLY A 782 14.76 -34.20 -5.65
N GLY A 783 15.21 -33.95 -6.89
CA GLY A 783 15.59 -32.65 -7.40
C GLY A 783 14.69 -32.13 -8.53
N GLU A 784 13.54 -32.75 -8.74
CA GLU A 784 12.60 -32.48 -9.85
C GLU A 784 11.20 -32.25 -9.29
N LEU A 785 10.44 -31.33 -9.91
CA LEU A 785 9.00 -31.22 -9.77
C LEU A 785 8.35 -31.97 -10.91
N SER A 786 7.68 -33.07 -10.60
CA SER A 786 6.89 -33.87 -11.56
C SER A 786 5.41 -33.85 -11.14
N VAL A 787 4.54 -33.49 -12.08
CA VAL A 787 3.08 -33.46 -11.90
C VAL A 787 2.42 -34.33 -12.94
N ALA A 788 1.57 -35.26 -12.51
CA ALA A 788 0.77 -36.12 -13.37
C ALA A 788 -0.72 -36.08 -13.01
N CYS A 789 -1.59 -36.44 -13.92
CA CYS A 789 -3.02 -36.67 -13.69
C CYS A 789 -3.50 -37.85 -14.55
N ASP A 790 -4.21 -38.80 -13.95
CA ASP A 790 -4.75 -40.03 -14.62
C ASP A 790 -3.69 -40.80 -15.44
N GLY A 791 -2.43 -40.75 -14.96
CA GLY A 791 -1.28 -41.42 -15.57
C GLY A 791 -0.57 -40.64 -16.68
N GLU A 792 -1.08 -39.51 -17.07
CA GLU A 792 -0.44 -38.57 -18.01
C GLU A 792 0.47 -37.58 -17.29
N SER A 793 1.69 -37.38 -17.83
CA SER A 793 2.63 -36.38 -17.29
C SER A 793 2.24 -35.00 -17.78
N LEU A 794 2.01 -34.09 -16.85
CA LEU A 794 1.66 -32.69 -17.12
C LEU A 794 2.85 -31.74 -16.99
N ILE A 795 3.72 -31.95 -16.00
CA ILE A 795 4.93 -31.14 -15.75
C ILE A 795 6.07 -32.07 -15.38
N ALA A 796 7.25 -31.80 -15.92
CA ALA A 796 8.50 -32.44 -15.53
C ALA A 796 9.65 -31.44 -15.65
N ALA A 797 10.11 -30.89 -14.52
CA ALA A 797 11.11 -29.83 -14.51
C ALA A 797 12.11 -30.01 -13.36
N PRO A 798 13.42 -29.88 -13.63
CA PRO A 798 14.41 -29.74 -12.56
C PRO A 798 14.11 -28.49 -11.73
N VAL A 799 14.00 -28.66 -10.40
CA VAL A 799 13.71 -27.54 -9.47
C VAL A 799 14.74 -26.43 -9.62
N ALA A 800 16.03 -26.80 -9.78
CA ALA A 800 17.11 -25.82 -9.95
C ALA A 800 16.88 -24.89 -11.16
N SER A 801 16.34 -25.40 -12.29
CA SER A 801 16.06 -24.58 -13.49
C SER A 801 14.89 -23.62 -13.27
N LEU A 802 13.83 -24.06 -12.60
CA LEU A 802 12.71 -23.20 -12.24
C LEU A 802 13.14 -22.11 -11.25
N GLU A 803 13.92 -22.50 -10.25
CA GLU A 803 14.43 -21.57 -9.24
C GLU A 803 15.38 -20.53 -9.83
N GLU A 804 16.26 -20.91 -10.77
CA GLU A 804 17.12 -19.97 -11.49
C GLU A 804 16.30 -18.93 -12.26
N SER A 805 15.27 -19.38 -12.99
CA SER A 805 14.35 -18.49 -13.71
C SER A 805 13.62 -17.56 -12.76
N TRP A 806 13.10 -18.07 -11.64
CA TRP A 806 12.39 -17.31 -10.62
C TRP A 806 13.28 -16.26 -9.94
N ARG A 807 14.51 -16.64 -9.52
CA ARG A 807 15.45 -15.75 -8.82
C ARG A 807 16.05 -14.68 -9.71
N GLY A 808 16.30 -15.01 -10.98
CA GLY A 808 17.01 -14.16 -11.92
C GLY A 808 16.16 -13.10 -12.60
N ALA A 809 14.83 -13.27 -12.59
CA ALA A 809 13.93 -12.48 -13.44
C ALA A 809 14.02 -10.97 -13.19
N LEU A 810 13.88 -10.48 -11.96
CA LEU A 810 13.95 -9.04 -11.69
C LEU A 810 15.36 -8.46 -11.89
N SER A 811 16.40 -9.15 -11.42
CA SER A 811 17.78 -8.66 -11.55
C SER A 811 18.24 -8.57 -13.01
N SER A 812 17.77 -9.46 -13.89
CA SER A 812 18.08 -9.40 -15.33
C SER A 812 17.59 -8.12 -16.01
N HIS A 813 16.56 -7.47 -15.48
CA HIS A 813 16.00 -6.21 -15.99
C HIS A 813 16.51 -4.98 -15.25
N LEU A 814 16.75 -5.07 -13.94
CA LEU A 814 17.04 -3.93 -13.07
C LEU A 814 18.55 -3.69 -12.87
N ASP A 815 19.39 -4.72 -12.95
CA ASP A 815 20.85 -4.58 -12.81
C ASP A 815 21.55 -4.18 -14.14
N ARG A 816 20.80 -4.00 -15.25
CA ARG A 816 21.38 -3.49 -16.50
C ARG A 816 21.76 -2.01 -16.34
N PRO A 817 22.94 -1.57 -16.84
CA PRO A 817 23.26 -0.16 -16.88
C PRO A 817 22.16 0.59 -17.67
N ILE A 818 21.57 1.61 -17.05
CA ILE A 818 20.65 2.51 -17.77
C ILE A 818 21.47 3.19 -18.83
N GLN A 819 21.34 2.80 -20.09
CA GLN A 819 21.91 3.56 -21.20
C GLN A 819 21.18 4.91 -21.21
N MET A 820 21.85 5.93 -20.69
CA MET A 820 21.40 7.30 -20.86
C MET A 820 21.41 7.57 -22.37
N ALA A 821 20.25 7.65 -22.99
CA ALA A 821 20.12 8.21 -24.33
C ALA A 821 20.79 9.58 -24.28
N ALA A 822 21.87 9.74 -25.06
CA ALA A 822 22.48 11.05 -25.28
C ALA A 822 21.39 11.94 -25.88
N GLY A 823 20.87 12.88 -25.04
CA GLY A 823 19.84 13.83 -25.39
C GLY A 823 20.34 14.94 -26.25
#